data_ad0f07c3396be24e6285291d238bd0aa
#
_entry.id   ad0f07c3396be24e6285291d238bd0aa
#
_cell.length_a   1.000
_cell.length_b   1.000
_cell.length_c   1.000
_cell.angle_alpha   90.00
_cell.angle_beta   90.00
_cell.angle_gamma   90.00
#
_symmetry.space_group_name_H-M   'P 1'
#
loop_
_entity.id
_entity.type
_entity.pdbx_description
1 polymer ?
#
loop_
_entity_poly.entity_id
_entity_poly.type
_entity_poly.pdbx_seq_one_letter_code
_entity_poly.pdbx_strand_id
1 'polypeptide(L)'
;MRNSFLVSKFVRLLCLTVVWGCSVTTYGFRPAGGFGSYKEFAILPLQEEQKADSKWASYLWRQSARRVTNKNCLTEVEKPDGQFRVYVHIDPSLRADYAVRAEGGKTILTAPTEENMLWLVYQWIARMAEEDDRWQANDLEPAIIGLNDGARSFDFAYRSIYSPSMANPDVQAITANRHVDYHWGLWGHNLRKVFGSSENILETARALVAGKRIPTQWCFSSDALYKAIESYILENYGDGTKAASSLFAILPDDNHEVCQCDFCRKAGNTSANATPAVTSLLRRLAVRFPAHSFYTSAYATTVTPPATSLPENVGVILSAIDLPLSFVTTQGKAYQEWTNLVTRWQKVTHRILVWDYMRNFDDYLTPYPCLGSIQNRLRTYKRLGIWGVFFNGSGDDYSTFDGVQTFVLSSLLKNTELDVSQLVKRYFRRFYPQSGDLLAAYYLSLEEQVRGRRATLEWYGGISDAVNAYLSVGEFQQFYTALDRLSKTAGEEERKRLNQLLTALNFTQLELIRSGKGVSLQTSEFLDLLKGYKSFPNWSRYKEANGLLDEYVSEWQRICFHAPQKGNRLSGQAVSMFSSDGSHTTPVLAWTDGYYGFLHDYHLHWVITSQKEWQLVISKGQPQHSGRMVLSFLHAPAWKIGSPSEVKVFQGEKLLGSWKASSAPDDFSIVKAVVNTKAAGSQGDIKIIITSGHLKKMACDEIEWYEGNE
;
A
#
# COMPACT_ATOMS: atom_id res chain seq x y z
N MET A 1 -44.68 -9.07 -46.34
CA MET A 1 -44.35 -10.07 -47.40
C MET A 1 -43.00 -10.67 -47.04
N ARG A 2 -43.09 -11.86 -46.52
CA ARG A 2 -42.59 -13.13 -47.11
C ARG A 2 -41.09 -13.07 -47.29
N ASN A 3 -40.37 -13.83 -46.67
CA ASN A 3 -40.12 -15.28 -46.43
C ASN A 3 -38.59 -15.40 -46.44
N SER A 4 -37.94 -16.13 -45.77
CA SER A 4 -37.99 -17.44 -45.11
C SER A 4 -36.66 -18.14 -45.30
N PHE A 5 -36.17 -18.72 -44.21
CA PHE A 5 -35.43 -20.00 -44.14
C PHE A 5 -34.45 -20.38 -45.27
N LEU A 6 -33.22 -20.71 -44.88
CA LEU A 6 -32.76 -22.07 -45.03
C LEU A 6 -31.42 -22.36 -44.32
N VAL A 7 -31.48 -23.33 -43.52
CA VAL A 7 -30.46 -24.18 -42.92
C VAL A 7 -29.59 -24.88 -43.95
N SER A 8 -28.28 -25.02 -43.78
CA SER A 8 -27.52 -26.22 -44.14
C SER A 8 -26.10 -26.15 -43.60
N LYS A 9 -25.82 -26.93 -42.70
CA LYS A 9 -24.87 -28.03 -42.42
C LYS A 9 -23.68 -28.19 -43.38
N PHE A 10 -22.55 -28.50 -42.68
CA PHE A 10 -21.31 -29.18 -43.13
C PHE A 10 -20.30 -28.33 -43.90
N VAL A 11 -19.13 -28.10 -43.26
CA VAL A 11 -17.93 -28.89 -43.53
C VAL A 11 -16.92 -28.66 -42.39
N ARG A 12 -16.55 -29.73 -41.69
CA ARG A 12 -15.33 -29.83 -40.90
C ARG A 12 -14.15 -29.82 -41.87
N LEU A 13 -13.31 -28.78 -41.79
CA LEU A 13 -11.96 -28.88 -42.35
C LEU A 13 -10.98 -28.70 -41.20
N LEU A 14 -10.29 -29.80 -40.92
CA LEU A 14 -9.12 -29.88 -40.05
C LEU A 14 -8.03 -28.99 -40.63
N CYS A 15 -7.78 -27.82 -40.04
CA CYS A 15 -6.51 -27.14 -40.20
C CYS A 15 -5.69 -27.40 -38.93
N LEU A 16 -4.82 -28.39 -39.00
CA LEU A 16 -3.67 -28.57 -38.11
C LEU A 16 -2.71 -27.40 -38.35
N THR A 17 -2.90 -26.30 -37.61
CA THR A 17 -1.82 -25.35 -37.36
C THR A 17 -1.06 -25.88 -36.16
N VAL A 18 0.10 -26.42 -36.42
CA VAL A 18 1.13 -26.68 -35.40
C VAL A 18 1.56 -25.36 -34.85
N VAL A 19 0.90 -24.90 -33.76
CA VAL A 19 1.44 -23.87 -32.88
C VAL A 19 2.53 -24.56 -32.06
N TRP A 20 3.78 -24.32 -32.44
CA TRP A 20 4.91 -24.54 -31.54
C TRP A 20 4.77 -23.58 -30.36
N GLY A 21 3.97 -23.96 -29.41
CA GLY A 21 4.02 -23.44 -28.07
C GLY A 21 5.29 -24.01 -27.45
N CYS A 22 6.33 -23.19 -27.33
CA CYS A 22 7.36 -23.42 -26.33
C CYS A 22 6.72 -23.27 -24.95
N SER A 23 6.01 -24.32 -24.52
CA SER A 23 5.83 -24.58 -23.11
C SER A 23 7.22 -24.89 -22.57
N VAL A 24 7.83 -23.92 -21.91
CA VAL A 24 8.93 -24.19 -20.98
C VAL A 24 8.30 -24.99 -19.83
N THR A 25 8.13 -26.29 -20.07
CA THR A 25 7.98 -27.24 -18.99
C THR A 25 9.31 -27.23 -18.25
N THR A 26 9.37 -26.49 -17.15
CA THR A 26 10.37 -26.75 -16.11
C THR A 26 10.16 -28.19 -15.68
N TYR A 27 10.89 -29.12 -16.31
CA TYR A 27 11.04 -30.45 -15.77
C TYR A 27 11.83 -30.31 -14.48
N GLY A 28 11.09 -30.09 -13.38
CA GLY A 28 11.64 -30.21 -12.03
C GLY A 28 12.22 -31.64 -11.91
N PHE A 29 13.48 -31.74 -11.52
CA PHE A 29 14.08 -33.03 -11.15
C PHE A 29 13.15 -33.69 -10.14
N ARG A 30 12.59 -34.83 -10.50
CA ARG A 30 11.96 -35.76 -9.56
C ARG A 30 12.79 -37.02 -9.58
N PRO A 31 13.21 -37.54 -8.41
CA PRO A 31 13.84 -38.85 -8.35
C PRO A 31 12.96 -39.90 -9.02
N ALA A 32 13.55 -40.86 -9.74
CA ALA A 32 12.81 -41.98 -10.29
C ALA A 32 12.09 -42.71 -9.13
N GLY A 33 10.74 -42.66 -9.10
CA GLY A 33 9.93 -43.16 -8.00
C GLY A 33 9.51 -42.18 -6.94
N GLY A 34 9.87 -40.87 -7.07
CA GLY A 34 9.58 -39.81 -6.08
C GLY A 34 10.47 -39.90 -4.82
N PHE A 35 10.34 -38.90 -3.93
CA PHE A 35 11.10 -38.91 -2.65
C PHE A 35 10.68 -40.03 -1.70
N GLY A 36 9.45 -40.53 -1.81
CA GLY A 36 8.95 -41.67 -1.05
C GLY A 36 9.70 -42.98 -1.27
N SER A 37 10.50 -43.12 -2.34
CA SER A 37 11.37 -44.30 -2.58
C SER A 37 12.59 -44.35 -1.65
N TYR A 38 12.98 -43.23 -1.05
CA TYR A 38 14.10 -43.16 -0.13
C TYR A 38 13.63 -43.35 1.33
N LYS A 39 14.30 -44.21 2.07
CA LYS A 39 13.98 -44.44 3.50
C LYS A 39 14.43 -43.29 4.39
N GLU A 40 15.57 -42.68 4.05
CA GLU A 40 16.22 -41.64 4.86
C GLU A 40 16.68 -40.47 3.97
N PHE A 41 16.78 -39.30 4.60
CA PHE A 41 17.44 -38.10 4.05
C PHE A 41 18.75 -37.88 4.85
N ALA A 42 19.89 -37.96 4.19
CA ALA A 42 21.15 -37.56 4.78
C ALA A 42 21.40 -36.07 4.49
N ILE A 43 21.59 -35.29 5.55
CA ILE A 43 21.87 -33.83 5.43
C ILE A 43 23.32 -33.64 5.86
N LEU A 44 24.18 -33.24 4.94
CA LEU A 44 25.61 -33.29 5.01
C LEU A 44 26.27 -31.96 4.60
N PRO A 45 27.42 -31.56 5.15
CA PRO A 45 28.27 -30.53 4.58
C PRO A 45 28.85 -31.03 3.25
N LEU A 46 28.96 -30.14 2.23
CA LEU A 46 29.67 -30.52 0.99
C LEU A 46 31.18 -30.64 1.21
N GLN A 47 31.73 -29.77 2.05
CA GLN A 47 33.13 -29.77 2.45
C GLN A 47 33.21 -29.85 3.99
N GLU A 48 33.53 -31.01 4.51
CA GLU A 48 33.57 -31.28 5.97
C GLU A 48 34.57 -30.37 6.72
N GLU A 49 35.64 -29.98 6.03
CA GLU A 49 36.68 -29.10 6.60
C GLU A 49 36.21 -27.64 6.75
N GLN A 50 35.16 -27.25 6.02
CA GLN A 50 34.57 -25.91 6.11
C GLN A 50 33.57 -25.82 7.25
N LYS A 51 33.94 -25.06 8.32
CA LYS A 51 33.05 -24.79 9.46
C LYS A 51 31.68 -24.24 9.08
N ALA A 52 31.62 -23.42 8.01
CA ALA A 52 30.38 -22.87 7.54
C ALA A 52 29.41 -23.93 6.97
N ASP A 53 29.91 -24.86 6.15
CA ASP A 53 29.12 -25.96 5.60
C ASP A 53 28.58 -26.86 6.72
N SER A 54 29.42 -27.26 7.68
CA SER A 54 29.00 -28.06 8.84
C SER A 54 27.97 -27.36 9.71
N LYS A 55 28.13 -26.04 9.94
CA LYS A 55 27.16 -25.20 10.67
C LYS A 55 25.79 -25.22 9.98
N TRP A 56 25.76 -25.01 8.67
CA TRP A 56 24.51 -24.90 7.91
C TRP A 56 23.86 -26.24 7.62
N ALA A 57 24.63 -27.32 7.44
CA ALA A 57 24.09 -28.67 7.37
C ALA A 57 23.38 -29.06 8.69
N SER A 58 24.02 -28.83 9.84
CA SER A 58 23.39 -29.04 11.15
C SER A 58 22.20 -28.11 11.37
N TYR A 59 22.21 -26.88 10.86
CA TYR A 59 21.06 -25.98 10.92
C TYR A 59 19.88 -26.51 10.09
N LEU A 60 20.12 -26.91 8.85
CA LEU A 60 19.09 -27.53 7.97
C LEU A 60 18.52 -28.79 8.62
N TRP A 61 19.38 -29.66 9.19
CA TRP A 61 18.94 -30.86 9.89
C TRP A 61 17.99 -30.52 11.06
N ARG A 62 18.39 -29.59 11.94
CA ARG A 62 17.53 -29.16 13.07
C ARG A 62 16.21 -28.56 12.64
N GLN A 63 16.20 -27.74 11.59
CA GLN A 63 14.96 -27.15 11.07
C GLN A 63 14.07 -28.22 10.42
N SER A 64 14.66 -29.18 9.72
CA SER A 64 13.97 -30.34 9.15
C SER A 64 13.38 -31.25 10.22
N ALA A 65 14.15 -31.55 11.28
CA ALA A 65 13.72 -32.41 12.38
C ALA A 65 12.50 -31.88 13.16
N ARG A 66 12.24 -30.57 13.09
CA ARG A 66 11.03 -29.96 13.66
C ARG A 66 9.79 -30.14 12.79
N ARG A 67 9.97 -30.49 11.51
CA ARG A 67 8.94 -30.45 10.48
C ARG A 67 8.68 -31.80 9.80
N VAL A 68 9.44 -32.82 10.14
CA VAL A 68 9.17 -34.18 9.66
C VAL A 68 8.30 -34.93 10.67
N THR A 69 7.38 -35.76 10.14
CA THR A 69 6.49 -36.60 10.96
C THR A 69 7.26 -37.67 11.74
N ASN A 70 8.37 -38.16 11.18
CA ASN A 70 9.25 -39.16 11.79
C ASN A 70 10.70 -38.72 11.67
N LYS A 71 11.35 -38.37 12.81
CA LYS A 71 12.75 -37.93 12.85
C LYS A 71 13.73 -39.03 12.42
N ASN A 72 13.35 -40.30 12.50
CA ASN A 72 14.19 -41.40 12.07
C ASN A 72 14.43 -41.43 10.55
N CYS A 73 13.70 -40.66 9.78
CA CYS A 73 13.98 -40.48 8.36
C CYS A 73 15.12 -39.47 8.09
N LEU A 74 15.67 -38.80 9.09
CA LEU A 74 16.78 -37.85 8.97
C LEU A 74 18.03 -38.39 9.58
N THR A 75 19.17 -38.21 8.92
CA THR A 75 20.50 -38.60 9.42
C THR A 75 21.54 -37.56 9.02
N GLU A 76 22.62 -37.49 9.81
CA GLU A 76 23.86 -36.73 9.52
C GLU A 76 24.96 -37.64 8.97
N VAL A 77 24.66 -38.91 8.74
CA VAL A 77 25.64 -39.93 8.31
C VAL A 77 25.28 -40.43 6.91
N GLU A 78 26.24 -40.45 6.01
CA GLU A 78 26.11 -41.02 4.70
C GLU A 78 26.09 -42.56 4.75
N LYS A 79 25.14 -43.16 4.03
CA LYS A 79 25.03 -44.61 3.85
C LYS A 79 25.01 -44.95 2.34
N PRO A 80 25.54 -46.13 1.93
CA PRO A 80 25.64 -46.47 0.50
C PRO A 80 24.32 -46.51 -0.22
N ASP A 81 23.27 -47.03 0.42
CA ASP A 81 21.99 -47.34 -0.24
C ASP A 81 20.80 -46.78 0.55
N GLY A 82 19.73 -46.45 -0.19
CA GLY A 82 18.42 -46.11 0.37
C GLY A 82 18.29 -44.69 0.94
N GLN A 83 19.28 -43.83 0.72
CA GLN A 83 19.29 -42.45 1.18
C GLN A 83 19.17 -41.47 0.02
N PHE A 84 18.39 -40.39 0.26
CA PHE A 84 18.51 -39.16 -0.53
C PHE A 84 19.46 -38.19 0.18
N ARG A 85 20.49 -37.68 -0.51
CA ARG A 85 21.53 -36.86 0.10
C ARG A 85 21.33 -35.40 -0.19
N VAL A 86 21.37 -34.55 0.84
CA VAL A 86 21.30 -33.09 0.72
C VAL A 86 22.60 -32.49 1.24
N TYR A 87 23.38 -31.94 0.33
CA TYR A 87 24.64 -31.28 0.67
C TYR A 87 24.42 -29.76 0.76
N VAL A 88 25.06 -29.15 1.75
CA VAL A 88 25.04 -27.71 1.97
C VAL A 88 26.44 -27.14 1.77
N HIS A 89 26.55 -26.03 1.05
CA HIS A 89 27.80 -25.39 0.71
C HIS A 89 27.71 -23.86 0.71
N ILE A 90 28.62 -23.22 1.44
CA ILE A 90 28.85 -21.78 1.38
C ILE A 90 30.03 -21.52 0.43
N ASP A 91 29.74 -20.98 -0.75
CA ASP A 91 30.74 -20.64 -1.75
C ASP A 91 30.79 -19.12 -2.01
N PRO A 92 31.69 -18.37 -1.36
CA PRO A 92 31.81 -16.93 -1.57
C PRO A 92 32.19 -16.53 -3.01
N SER A 93 32.64 -17.49 -3.83
CA SER A 93 32.95 -17.25 -5.25
C SER A 93 31.72 -17.35 -6.16
N LEU A 94 30.60 -17.89 -5.68
CA LEU A 94 29.34 -17.99 -6.43
C LEU A 94 28.83 -16.61 -6.81
N ARG A 95 28.77 -16.33 -8.12
CA ARG A 95 28.27 -15.04 -8.67
C ARG A 95 26.75 -15.01 -8.88
N ALA A 96 26.04 -15.72 -8.04
CA ALA A 96 24.58 -15.81 -8.00
C ALA A 96 24.12 -15.78 -6.55
N ASP A 97 22.85 -15.52 -6.29
CA ASP A 97 22.31 -15.50 -4.93
C ASP A 97 22.14 -16.90 -4.36
N TYR A 98 21.94 -17.91 -5.20
CA TYR A 98 21.89 -19.31 -4.81
C TYR A 98 22.13 -20.23 -6.00
N ALA A 99 22.41 -21.51 -5.72
CA ALA A 99 22.33 -22.58 -6.72
C ALA A 99 21.74 -23.86 -6.08
N VAL A 100 20.89 -24.54 -6.83
CA VAL A 100 20.35 -25.87 -6.50
C VAL A 100 20.68 -26.83 -7.63
N ARG A 101 21.47 -27.87 -7.34
CA ARG A 101 21.85 -28.90 -8.31
C ARG A 101 21.43 -30.25 -7.81
N ALA A 102 20.65 -30.96 -8.61
CA ALA A 102 20.20 -32.31 -8.31
C ALA A 102 20.77 -33.31 -9.31
N GLU A 103 21.36 -34.40 -8.82
CA GLU A 103 21.96 -35.45 -9.62
C GLU A 103 22.01 -36.77 -8.83
N GLY A 104 21.55 -37.86 -9.42
CA GLY A 104 21.81 -39.22 -8.92
C GLY A 104 21.43 -39.48 -7.45
N GLY A 105 20.24 -39.00 -7.00
CA GLY A 105 19.79 -39.21 -5.62
C GLY A 105 20.43 -38.26 -4.59
N LYS A 106 21.04 -37.16 -5.07
CA LYS A 106 21.57 -36.10 -4.23
C LYS A 106 21.14 -34.71 -4.73
N THR A 107 21.11 -33.75 -3.84
CA THR A 107 20.96 -32.33 -4.14
C THR A 107 22.00 -31.53 -3.41
N ILE A 108 22.59 -30.54 -4.06
CA ILE A 108 23.55 -29.61 -3.48
C ILE A 108 22.90 -28.24 -3.42
N LEU A 109 22.80 -27.69 -2.21
CA LEU A 109 22.34 -26.34 -1.91
C LEU A 109 23.57 -25.45 -1.72
N THR A 110 23.77 -24.47 -2.59
CA THR A 110 24.92 -23.56 -2.54
C THR A 110 24.45 -22.12 -2.42
N ALA A 111 25.09 -21.35 -1.54
CA ALA A 111 24.86 -19.91 -1.42
C ALA A 111 26.18 -19.15 -1.19
N PRO A 112 26.30 -17.88 -1.64
CA PRO A 112 27.53 -17.10 -1.46
C PRO A 112 27.70 -16.55 -0.04
N THR A 113 26.60 -16.40 0.71
CA THR A 113 26.57 -15.81 2.05
C THR A 113 25.68 -16.63 2.99
N GLU A 114 25.86 -16.43 4.29
CA GLU A 114 24.98 -17.02 5.31
C GLU A 114 23.55 -16.49 5.23
N GLU A 115 23.34 -15.21 4.83
CA GLU A 115 22.01 -14.63 4.63
C GLU A 115 21.25 -15.34 3.50
N ASN A 116 21.90 -15.57 2.37
CA ASN A 116 21.33 -16.31 1.26
C ASN A 116 21.09 -17.79 1.60
N MET A 117 22.00 -18.40 2.37
CA MET A 117 21.84 -19.78 2.83
C MET A 117 20.65 -19.93 3.79
N LEU A 118 20.42 -18.97 4.67
CA LEU A 118 19.27 -18.98 5.57
C LEU A 118 17.96 -19.06 4.76
N TRP A 119 17.80 -18.19 3.77
CA TRP A 119 16.65 -18.22 2.86
C TRP A 119 16.56 -19.56 2.12
N LEU A 120 17.66 -20.07 1.57
CA LEU A 120 17.69 -21.29 0.77
C LEU A 120 17.28 -22.53 1.59
N VAL A 121 17.70 -22.61 2.86
CA VAL A 121 17.30 -23.65 3.81
C VAL A 121 15.78 -23.71 3.97
N TYR A 122 15.14 -22.58 4.21
CA TYR A 122 13.68 -22.54 4.38
C TYR A 122 12.94 -22.82 3.07
N GLN A 123 13.46 -22.36 1.95
CA GLN A 123 12.93 -22.68 0.61
C GLN A 123 13.04 -24.19 0.31
N TRP A 124 14.14 -24.81 0.68
CA TRP A 124 14.32 -26.25 0.55
C TRP A 124 13.31 -27.04 1.37
N ILE A 125 13.15 -26.69 2.66
CA ILE A 125 12.19 -27.37 3.54
C ILE A 125 10.75 -27.18 3.03
N ALA A 126 10.39 -25.99 2.60
CA ALA A 126 9.07 -25.71 2.02
C ALA A 126 8.85 -26.53 0.72
N ARG A 127 9.89 -26.66 -0.11
CA ARG A 127 9.84 -27.51 -1.32
C ARG A 127 9.67 -28.98 -0.97
N MET A 128 10.37 -29.47 0.04
CA MET A 128 10.23 -30.87 0.48
C MET A 128 8.81 -31.13 1.00
N ALA A 129 8.21 -30.19 1.74
CA ALA A 129 6.84 -30.34 2.22
C ALA A 129 5.76 -30.32 1.09
N GLU A 130 6.11 -29.84 -0.08
CA GLU A 130 5.24 -29.90 -1.28
C GLU A 130 5.41 -31.22 -2.06
N GLU A 131 6.53 -31.91 -1.89
CA GLU A 131 6.91 -33.08 -2.69
C GLU A 131 6.90 -34.40 -1.89
N ASP A 132 6.85 -34.36 -0.55
CA ASP A 132 6.92 -35.54 0.32
C ASP A 132 6.10 -35.36 1.60
N ASP A 133 5.08 -36.20 1.80
CA ASP A 133 4.11 -36.19 2.91
C ASP A 133 4.75 -36.37 4.29
N ARG A 134 5.99 -36.86 4.36
CA ARG A 134 6.73 -36.94 5.63
C ARG A 134 7.13 -35.56 6.17
N TRP A 135 7.14 -34.53 5.33
CA TRP A 135 7.48 -33.17 5.70
C TRP A 135 6.23 -32.32 5.91
N GLN A 136 6.17 -31.67 7.07
CA GLN A 136 5.11 -30.72 7.43
C GLN A 136 5.74 -29.35 7.66
N ALA A 137 5.47 -28.41 6.81
CA ALA A 137 5.98 -27.06 6.88
C ALA A 137 4.86 -26.03 6.70
N ASN A 138 3.73 -26.22 7.42
CA ASN A 138 2.56 -25.35 7.36
C ASN A 138 2.83 -23.95 7.91
N ASP A 139 3.91 -23.78 8.66
CA ASP A 139 4.41 -22.52 9.20
C ASP A 139 5.31 -21.75 8.22
N LEU A 140 5.65 -22.35 7.07
CA LEU A 140 6.52 -21.75 6.07
C LEU A 140 5.74 -21.34 4.82
N GLU A 141 6.22 -20.27 4.20
CA GLU A 141 5.72 -19.86 2.87
C GLU A 141 5.99 -20.95 1.83
N PRO A 142 5.13 -21.09 0.79
CA PRO A 142 5.37 -22.00 -0.33
C PRO A 142 6.72 -21.73 -1.00
N ALA A 143 7.43 -22.77 -1.41
CA ALA A 143 8.74 -22.62 -2.05
C ALA A 143 8.62 -22.01 -3.45
N ILE A 144 9.55 -21.11 -3.80
CA ILE A 144 9.67 -20.59 -5.16
C ILE A 144 10.84 -21.21 -5.94
N ILE A 145 11.72 -21.94 -5.25
CA ILE A 145 12.84 -22.66 -5.89
C ILE A 145 12.38 -23.95 -6.54
N GLY A 146 13.03 -24.33 -7.65
CA GLY A 146 12.95 -25.66 -8.22
C GLY A 146 13.93 -26.63 -7.55
N LEU A 147 13.67 -27.94 -7.71
CA LEU A 147 14.55 -28.98 -7.18
C LEU A 147 15.91 -29.07 -7.91
N ASN A 148 16.02 -28.42 -9.06
CA ASN A 148 17.27 -28.31 -9.83
C ASN A 148 17.26 -26.99 -10.63
N ASP A 149 17.37 -25.85 -9.93
CA ASP A 149 17.31 -24.53 -10.55
C ASP A 149 18.62 -24.09 -11.20
N GLY A 150 19.74 -24.77 -10.89
CA GLY A 150 21.08 -24.26 -11.21
C GLY A 150 21.41 -23.00 -10.41
N ALA A 151 22.31 -22.17 -10.94
CA ALA A 151 22.67 -20.89 -10.31
C ALA A 151 21.66 -19.79 -10.70
N ARG A 152 21.16 -19.05 -9.71
CA ARG A 152 20.15 -18.00 -9.89
C ARG A 152 20.50 -16.75 -9.08
N SER A 153 20.26 -15.59 -9.69
CA SER A 153 20.31 -14.31 -9.00
C SER A 153 18.91 -13.74 -8.82
N PHE A 154 18.71 -13.02 -7.73
CA PHE A 154 17.49 -12.26 -7.52
C PHE A 154 17.42 -11.06 -8.46
N ASP A 155 16.23 -10.71 -8.91
CA ASP A 155 16.03 -9.60 -9.84
C ASP A 155 16.38 -8.24 -9.24
N PHE A 156 16.24 -8.09 -7.90
CA PHE A 156 16.57 -6.86 -7.19
C PHE A 156 17.53 -7.17 -6.02
N ALA A 157 18.59 -6.38 -5.89
CA ALA A 157 19.56 -6.53 -4.81
C ALA A 157 19.00 -6.08 -3.44
N TYR A 158 18.18 -5.01 -3.41
CA TYR A 158 17.44 -4.57 -2.23
C TYR A 158 15.95 -4.85 -2.40
N ARG A 159 15.36 -5.49 -1.42
CA ARG A 159 13.96 -5.94 -1.39
C ARG A 159 13.38 -5.65 -0.02
N SER A 160 12.29 -4.87 0.01
CA SER A 160 11.64 -4.50 1.26
C SER A 160 10.13 -4.36 1.07
N ILE A 161 9.37 -4.87 2.01
CA ILE A 161 7.91 -4.76 2.06
C ILE A 161 7.53 -4.30 3.46
N TYR A 162 6.83 -3.17 3.55
CA TYR A 162 6.38 -2.59 4.81
C TYR A 162 4.92 -2.99 5.06
N SER A 163 4.72 -4.14 5.68
CA SER A 163 3.41 -4.75 5.93
C SER A 163 3.41 -5.60 7.20
N PRO A 164 2.22 -5.88 7.80
CA PRO A 164 2.10 -6.66 9.03
C PRO A 164 2.76 -8.04 8.95
N SER A 165 2.67 -8.72 7.80
CA SER A 165 3.30 -10.02 7.58
C SER A 165 4.83 -9.95 7.60
N MET A 166 5.43 -8.77 7.44
CA MET A 166 6.87 -8.52 7.49
C MET A 166 7.33 -7.80 8.76
N ALA A 167 6.46 -7.61 9.74
CA ALA A 167 6.83 -6.95 11.01
C ALA A 167 7.84 -7.77 11.83
N ASN A 168 7.84 -9.11 11.68
CA ASN A 168 8.79 -9.98 12.40
C ASN A 168 10.15 -10.03 11.66
N PRO A 169 11.27 -9.65 12.32
CA PRO A 169 12.61 -9.71 11.74
C PRO A 169 13.03 -11.11 11.25
N ASP A 170 12.58 -12.16 11.95
CA ASP A 170 12.89 -13.54 11.54
C ASP A 170 12.22 -13.89 10.21
N VAL A 171 10.98 -13.44 10.01
CA VAL A 171 10.25 -13.64 8.75
C VAL A 171 10.98 -12.91 7.62
N GLN A 172 11.44 -11.68 7.85
CA GLN A 172 12.19 -10.93 6.85
C GLN A 172 13.48 -11.67 6.45
N ALA A 173 14.24 -12.14 7.43
CA ALA A 173 15.50 -12.85 7.19
C ALA A 173 15.27 -14.14 6.39
N ILE A 174 14.32 -14.98 6.80
CA ILE A 174 14.01 -16.25 6.11
C ILE A 174 13.39 -16.08 4.74
N THR A 175 12.77 -14.93 4.45
CA THR A 175 12.22 -14.59 3.13
C THR A 175 13.17 -13.78 2.25
N ALA A 176 14.39 -13.51 2.72
CA ALA A 176 15.40 -12.64 2.11
C ALA A 176 14.87 -11.25 1.77
N ASN A 177 14.00 -10.69 2.61
CA ASN A 177 13.58 -9.30 2.57
C ASN A 177 14.30 -8.51 3.67
N ARG A 178 14.33 -7.19 3.51
CA ARG A 178 14.90 -6.25 4.47
C ARG A 178 13.81 -5.33 4.98
N HIS A 179 13.92 -4.93 6.24
CA HIS A 179 12.98 -3.99 6.82
C HIS A 179 13.61 -2.63 7.00
N VAL A 180 12.84 -1.59 6.74
CA VAL A 180 13.35 -0.22 6.82
C VAL A 180 13.79 0.15 8.23
N ASP A 181 13.09 -0.30 9.27
CA ASP A 181 13.42 0.03 10.66
C ASP A 181 14.68 -0.66 11.19
N TYR A 182 15.14 -1.75 10.56
CA TYR A 182 16.32 -2.52 11.00
C TYR A 182 17.54 -2.32 10.12
N HIS A 183 17.35 -1.97 8.84
CA HIS A 183 18.45 -1.85 7.88
C HIS A 183 18.79 -0.40 7.56
N TRP A 184 17.92 0.54 7.94
CA TRP A 184 18.14 1.97 7.75
C TRP A 184 18.32 2.67 9.09
N GLY A 185 19.41 3.40 9.25
CA GLY A 185 19.60 4.27 10.40
C GLY A 185 18.64 5.48 10.37
N LEU A 186 18.36 5.97 9.16
CA LEU A 186 17.35 6.98 8.89
C LEU A 186 16.52 6.53 7.70
N TRP A 187 15.19 6.59 7.79
CA TRP A 187 14.26 6.26 6.73
C TRP A 187 13.12 7.26 6.65
N GLY A 188 12.64 7.52 5.41
CA GLY A 188 11.56 8.47 5.16
C GLY A 188 11.92 9.91 5.48
N HIS A 189 10.91 10.77 5.61
CA HIS A 189 11.03 12.19 5.94
C HIS A 189 11.26 12.41 7.44
N ASN A 190 12.31 11.81 8.00
CA ASN A 190 12.53 11.74 9.46
C ASN A 190 13.90 12.27 9.91
N LEU A 191 14.43 13.28 9.25
CA LEU A 191 15.68 13.93 9.68
C LEU A 191 15.63 14.53 11.07
N ARG A 192 14.43 14.86 11.58
CA ARG A 192 14.25 15.37 12.93
C ARG A 192 14.83 14.43 14.00
N LYS A 193 14.84 13.13 13.74
CA LYS A 193 15.39 12.09 14.63
C LYS A 193 16.84 12.34 15.05
N VAL A 194 17.66 12.98 14.19
CA VAL A 194 19.09 13.23 14.48
C VAL A 194 19.32 14.23 15.63
N PHE A 195 18.30 14.99 16.01
CA PHE A 195 18.38 15.97 17.09
C PHE A 195 17.88 15.42 18.44
N GLY A 196 17.29 14.24 18.47
CA GLY A 196 16.68 13.62 19.65
C GLY A 196 15.39 14.32 20.11
N SER A 197 15.43 15.63 20.37
CA SER A 197 14.26 16.45 20.70
C SER A 197 14.17 17.70 19.82
N SER A 198 12.97 18.28 19.72
CA SER A 198 12.75 19.52 18.94
C SER A 198 13.45 20.75 19.53
N GLU A 199 13.74 20.73 20.82
CA GLU A 199 14.44 21.82 21.53
C GLU A 199 15.93 21.90 21.14
N ASN A 200 16.52 20.77 20.72
CA ASN A 200 17.91 20.71 20.28
C ASN A 200 18.11 21.20 18.85
N ILE A 201 17.04 21.50 18.10
CA ILE A 201 17.15 21.95 16.71
C ILE A 201 17.58 23.41 16.66
N LEU A 202 18.84 23.61 16.31
CA LEU A 202 19.36 24.97 16.09
C LEU A 202 18.62 25.64 14.93
N GLU A 203 18.32 26.92 15.08
CA GLU A 203 17.61 27.70 14.06
C GLU A 203 18.34 27.69 12.69
N THR A 204 19.67 27.66 12.72
CA THR A 204 20.51 27.57 11.51
C THR A 204 20.34 26.25 10.75
N ALA A 205 19.86 25.17 11.39
CA ALA A 205 19.55 23.91 10.71
C ALA A 205 18.22 23.98 9.94
N ARG A 206 17.36 24.94 10.22
CA ARG A 206 16.06 25.13 9.58
C ARG A 206 16.20 25.92 8.28
N ALA A 207 15.34 25.61 7.30
CA ALA A 207 15.35 26.30 6.00
C ALA A 207 14.97 27.78 6.15
N LEU A 208 15.65 28.64 5.39
CA LEU A 208 15.28 30.04 5.24
C LEU A 208 14.37 30.18 4.00
N VAL A 209 13.09 30.53 4.23
CA VAL A 209 12.09 30.71 3.17
C VAL A 209 11.43 32.07 3.38
N ALA A 210 11.33 32.86 2.30
CA ALA A 210 10.77 34.21 2.35
C ALA A 210 11.37 35.10 3.48
N GLY A 211 12.66 34.95 3.76
CA GLY A 211 13.36 35.72 4.81
C GLY A 211 13.17 35.22 6.24
N LYS A 212 12.45 34.12 6.47
CA LYS A 212 12.21 33.53 7.78
C LYS A 212 12.70 32.08 7.86
N ARG A 213 13.23 31.68 9.02
CA ARG A 213 13.53 30.28 9.31
C ARG A 213 12.22 29.55 9.64
N ILE A 214 11.96 28.44 8.93
CA ILE A 214 10.72 27.66 9.08
C ILE A 214 10.99 26.31 9.73
N PRO A 215 10.09 25.81 10.61
CA PRO A 215 10.29 24.55 11.30
C PRO A 215 9.99 23.31 10.44
N THR A 216 9.43 23.50 9.26
CA THR A 216 8.90 22.44 8.39
C THR A 216 9.85 22.01 7.28
N GLN A 217 11.08 22.56 7.24
CA GLN A 217 12.08 22.17 6.24
C GLN A 217 13.51 22.46 6.72
N TRP A 218 14.48 21.79 6.11
CA TRP A 218 15.89 21.78 6.50
C TRP A 218 16.79 22.68 5.62
N CYS A 219 17.84 23.21 6.21
CA CYS A 219 18.93 23.87 5.50
C CYS A 219 20.07 22.88 5.25
N PHE A 220 20.12 22.28 4.07
CA PHE A 220 21.09 21.25 3.73
C PHE A 220 22.54 21.77 3.57
N SER A 221 22.74 23.08 3.57
CA SER A 221 24.08 23.70 3.65
C SER A 221 24.48 24.09 5.07
N SER A 222 23.69 23.72 6.08
CA SER A 222 23.95 24.05 7.50
C SER A 222 24.99 23.11 8.11
N ASP A 223 26.04 23.67 8.71
CA ASP A 223 26.96 22.86 9.52
C ASP A 223 26.33 22.29 10.77
N ALA A 224 25.30 22.94 11.33
CA ALA A 224 24.53 22.39 12.46
C ALA A 224 23.80 21.11 12.09
N LEU A 225 23.15 21.07 10.90
CA LEU A 225 22.50 19.86 10.40
C LEU A 225 23.54 18.76 10.11
N TYR A 226 24.66 19.11 9.45
CA TYR A 226 25.72 18.14 9.17
C TYR A 226 26.26 17.51 10.45
N LYS A 227 26.60 18.30 11.47
CA LYS A 227 27.12 17.82 12.75
C LYS A 227 26.12 16.94 13.48
N ALA A 228 24.83 17.31 13.48
CA ALA A 228 23.80 16.49 14.08
C ALA A 228 23.68 15.11 13.43
N ILE A 229 23.72 15.04 12.08
CA ILE A 229 23.73 13.80 11.33
C ILE A 229 25.02 12.99 11.63
N GLU A 230 26.18 13.64 11.62
CA GLU A 230 27.47 13.00 11.91
C GLU A 230 27.49 12.38 13.32
N SER A 231 27.10 13.13 14.34
CA SER A 231 27.01 12.64 15.73
C SER A 231 26.03 11.48 15.85
N TYR A 232 24.84 11.62 15.27
CA TYR A 232 23.83 10.57 15.28
C TYR A 232 24.35 9.24 14.67
N ILE A 233 25.06 9.33 13.54
CA ILE A 233 25.66 8.13 12.91
C ILE A 233 26.73 7.52 13.79
N LEU A 234 27.67 8.33 14.31
CA LEU A 234 28.76 7.83 15.14
C LEU A 234 28.25 7.18 16.43
N GLU A 235 27.28 7.78 17.09
CA GLU A 235 26.73 7.30 18.38
C GLU A 235 25.90 6.01 18.23
N ASN A 236 25.14 5.85 17.14
CA ASN A 236 24.21 4.73 17.00
C ASN A 236 24.69 3.64 16.04
N TYR A 237 25.58 3.95 15.08
CA TYR A 237 25.99 3.02 13.99
C TYR A 237 27.51 2.93 13.84
N GLY A 238 28.27 3.78 14.50
CA GLY A 238 29.72 3.86 14.32
C GLY A 238 30.13 4.42 12.94
N ASP A 239 31.40 4.23 12.59
CA ASP A 239 31.97 4.66 11.29
C ASP A 239 31.87 3.58 10.18
N GLY A 240 31.30 2.41 10.50
CA GLY A 240 31.15 1.26 9.62
C GLY A 240 32.40 0.38 9.48
N THR A 241 33.52 0.69 10.17
CA THR A 241 34.76 -0.11 10.08
C THR A 241 34.71 -1.36 10.94
N LYS A 242 33.94 -1.37 12.03
CA LYS A 242 33.77 -2.48 12.95
C LYS A 242 32.36 -3.04 13.04
N ALA A 243 31.37 -2.32 12.53
CA ALA A 243 29.99 -2.70 12.51
C ALA A 243 29.50 -2.96 11.07
N ALA A 244 28.35 -3.59 10.92
CA ALA A 244 27.71 -3.76 9.60
C ALA A 244 27.46 -2.39 8.96
N SER A 245 27.58 -2.31 7.64
CA SER A 245 27.23 -1.11 6.88
C SER A 245 25.73 -0.82 6.99
N SER A 246 25.38 0.44 7.23
CA SER A 246 23.99 0.90 7.35
C SER A 246 23.61 1.82 6.20
N LEU A 247 22.31 1.92 5.95
CA LEU A 247 21.72 2.81 4.94
C LEU A 247 21.11 4.02 5.64
N PHE A 248 21.23 5.21 5.03
CA PHE A 248 20.67 6.45 5.57
C PHE A 248 19.95 7.24 4.48
N ALA A 249 18.66 7.47 4.68
CA ALA A 249 17.85 8.35 3.84
C ALA A 249 17.92 9.78 4.38
N ILE A 250 18.55 10.66 3.63
CA ILE A 250 18.70 12.09 3.93
C ILE A 250 17.75 12.84 3.02
N LEU A 251 16.48 12.91 3.41
CA LEU A 251 15.40 13.46 2.60
C LEU A 251 14.97 14.83 3.10
N PRO A 252 14.59 15.78 2.22
CA PRO A 252 13.76 16.91 2.61
C PRO A 252 12.47 16.44 3.26
N ASP A 253 11.85 17.27 4.12
CA ASP A 253 10.50 17.02 4.61
C ASP A 253 9.49 17.08 3.44
N ASP A 254 8.34 16.40 3.58
CA ASP A 254 7.33 16.23 2.52
C ASP A 254 6.55 17.53 2.25
N ASN A 255 7.22 18.47 1.61
CA ASN A 255 6.64 19.72 1.15
C ASN A 255 7.47 20.33 0.00
N HIS A 256 7.03 21.47 -0.54
CA HIS A 256 7.68 22.17 -1.67
C HIS A 256 8.60 23.33 -1.22
N GLU A 257 8.90 23.44 0.07
CA GLU A 257 9.75 24.51 0.56
C GLU A 257 11.23 24.24 0.31
N VAL A 258 11.95 25.24 -0.18
CA VAL A 258 13.38 25.14 -0.46
C VAL A 258 14.13 26.25 0.27
N CYS A 259 15.19 25.89 0.99
CA CYS A 259 16.05 26.86 1.67
C CYS A 259 16.73 27.83 0.68
N GLN A 260 16.54 29.13 0.92
CA GLN A 260 17.05 30.23 0.11
C GLN A 260 18.14 31.04 0.83
N CYS A 261 18.84 30.46 1.83
CA CYS A 261 19.99 31.13 2.45
C CYS A 261 21.15 31.22 1.45
N ASP A 262 22.12 32.13 1.70
CA ASP A 262 23.22 32.39 0.80
C ASP A 262 24.05 31.14 0.47
N PHE A 263 24.27 30.26 1.44
CA PHE A 263 25.00 29.00 1.23
C PHE A 263 24.22 28.02 0.31
N CYS A 264 22.91 27.90 0.49
CA CYS A 264 22.08 27.05 -0.34
C CYS A 264 21.96 27.60 -1.78
N ARG A 265 21.81 28.94 -1.93
CA ARG A 265 21.84 29.59 -3.26
C ARG A 265 23.20 29.44 -3.95
N LYS A 266 24.28 29.60 -3.19
CA LYS A 266 25.65 29.38 -3.72
C LYS A 266 25.89 27.93 -4.11
N ALA A 267 25.28 26.97 -3.42
CA ALA A 267 25.31 25.55 -3.84
C ALA A 267 24.50 25.27 -5.12
N GLY A 268 23.63 26.20 -5.54
CA GLY A 268 22.80 26.10 -6.75
C GLY A 268 21.32 25.86 -6.53
N ASN A 269 20.81 25.98 -5.29
CA ASN A 269 19.38 25.89 -5.04
C ASN A 269 18.60 26.99 -5.76
N THR A 270 17.44 26.63 -6.28
CA THR A 270 16.41 27.56 -6.76
C THR A 270 15.22 27.56 -5.82
N SER A 271 14.18 28.35 -6.11
CA SER A 271 12.94 28.34 -5.31
C SER A 271 12.17 27.00 -5.38
N ALA A 272 12.48 26.14 -6.36
CA ALA A 272 11.80 24.85 -6.57
C ALA A 272 12.74 23.63 -6.56
N ASN A 273 14.06 23.84 -6.47
CA ASN A 273 15.02 22.74 -6.54
C ASN A 273 16.05 22.81 -5.41
N ALA A 274 16.00 21.82 -4.52
CA ALA A 274 16.91 21.65 -3.37
C ALA A 274 18.06 20.67 -3.66
N THR A 275 18.04 19.94 -4.76
CA THR A 275 19.03 18.89 -5.10
C THR A 275 20.48 19.33 -4.94
N PRO A 276 20.90 20.55 -5.36
CA PRO A 276 22.30 20.94 -5.24
C PRO A 276 22.81 20.96 -3.80
N ALA A 277 22.08 21.55 -2.87
CA ALA A 277 22.49 21.60 -1.47
C ALA A 277 22.37 20.21 -0.80
N VAL A 278 21.32 19.43 -1.10
CA VAL A 278 21.15 18.06 -0.59
C VAL A 278 22.31 17.18 -1.03
N THR A 279 22.64 17.15 -2.31
CA THR A 279 23.71 16.30 -2.83
C THR A 279 25.11 16.76 -2.37
N SER A 280 25.31 18.05 -2.11
CA SER A 280 26.53 18.56 -1.47
C SER A 280 26.70 17.98 -0.06
N LEU A 281 25.64 17.97 0.73
CA LEU A 281 25.65 17.32 2.06
C LEU A 281 25.95 15.82 1.96
N LEU A 282 25.27 15.11 1.04
CA LEU A 282 25.50 13.68 0.84
C LEU A 282 26.94 13.35 0.47
N ARG A 283 27.60 14.16 -0.38
CA ARG A 283 29.02 13.99 -0.71
C ARG A 283 29.92 14.12 0.51
N ARG A 284 29.66 15.09 1.39
CA ARG A 284 30.41 15.25 2.66
C ARG A 284 30.24 14.01 3.55
N LEU A 285 29.00 13.52 3.71
CA LEU A 285 28.72 12.31 4.50
C LEU A 285 29.34 11.05 3.88
N ALA A 286 29.28 10.89 2.57
CA ALA A 286 29.85 9.76 1.84
C ALA A 286 31.35 9.65 2.00
N VAL A 287 32.07 10.78 1.98
CA VAL A 287 33.52 10.83 2.22
C VAL A 287 33.84 10.53 3.71
N ARG A 288 33.03 11.05 4.63
CA ARG A 288 33.21 10.87 6.06
C ARG A 288 32.98 9.42 6.50
N PHE A 289 32.01 8.75 5.86
CA PHE A 289 31.56 7.41 6.17
C PHE A 289 31.57 6.48 4.95
N PRO A 290 32.74 6.06 4.45
CA PRO A 290 32.84 5.31 3.19
C PRO A 290 32.20 3.91 3.26
N ALA A 291 32.04 3.33 4.45
CA ALA A 291 31.41 2.03 4.66
C ALA A 291 29.87 2.10 4.72
N HIS A 292 29.29 3.27 4.96
CA HIS A 292 27.85 3.48 4.95
C HIS A 292 27.35 3.95 3.58
N SER A 293 26.04 3.82 3.34
CA SER A 293 25.41 4.30 2.10
C SER A 293 24.33 5.36 2.38
N PHE A 294 24.30 6.39 1.56
CA PHE A 294 23.41 7.54 1.73
C PHE A 294 22.48 7.69 0.54
N TYR A 295 21.23 8.05 0.79
CA TYR A 295 20.23 8.21 -0.25
C TYR A 295 19.49 9.53 -0.07
N THR A 296 19.14 10.19 -1.18
CA THR A 296 18.10 11.21 -1.22
C THR A 296 16.91 10.74 -2.04
N SER A 297 15.83 11.52 -2.08
CA SER A 297 14.68 11.21 -2.94
C SER A 297 14.78 11.91 -4.30
N ALA A 298 14.18 11.34 -5.33
CA ALA A 298 13.78 12.05 -6.54
C ALA A 298 12.27 12.34 -6.45
N TYR A 299 11.93 13.30 -5.58
CA TYR A 299 10.54 13.64 -5.24
C TYR A 299 10.44 15.13 -4.85
N ALA A 300 9.31 15.75 -5.13
CA ALA A 300 9.02 17.15 -4.80
C ALA A 300 10.19 18.10 -5.20
N THR A 301 10.94 18.61 -4.25
CA THR A 301 12.03 19.59 -4.48
C THR A 301 13.35 18.97 -4.96
N THR A 302 13.45 17.64 -5.01
CA THR A 302 14.69 16.92 -5.41
C THR A 302 14.52 16.03 -6.66
N VAL A 303 13.51 16.28 -7.49
CA VAL A 303 13.25 15.52 -8.73
C VAL A 303 14.40 15.60 -9.73
N THR A 304 15.03 16.77 -9.87
CA THR A 304 16.10 16.98 -10.86
C THR A 304 17.42 16.43 -10.34
N PRO A 305 18.14 15.53 -11.07
CA PRO A 305 19.43 15.02 -10.63
C PRO A 305 20.49 16.13 -10.59
N PRO A 306 21.58 15.95 -9.80
CA PRO A 306 22.70 16.90 -9.79
C PRO A 306 23.45 16.87 -11.13
N ALA A 307 24.24 17.94 -11.40
CA ALA A 307 25.02 18.06 -12.63
C ALA A 307 26.23 17.11 -12.72
N THR A 308 26.69 16.58 -11.59
CA THR A 308 27.88 15.72 -11.49
C THR A 308 27.57 14.38 -10.86
N SER A 309 28.33 13.34 -11.24
CA SER A 309 28.19 11.98 -10.70
C SER A 309 28.29 11.97 -9.17
N LEU A 310 27.50 11.13 -8.52
CA LEU A 310 27.53 10.92 -7.07
C LEU A 310 28.60 9.88 -6.70
N PRO A 311 29.11 9.89 -5.46
CA PRO A 311 29.97 8.82 -4.95
C PRO A 311 29.27 7.44 -5.02
N GLU A 312 30.06 6.36 -5.09
CA GLU A 312 29.53 5.00 -5.23
C GLU A 312 28.59 4.56 -4.08
N ASN A 313 28.80 5.12 -2.88
CA ASN A 313 27.95 4.88 -1.72
C ASN A 313 26.78 5.90 -1.60
N VAL A 314 26.48 6.65 -2.66
CA VAL A 314 25.32 7.55 -2.69
C VAL A 314 24.32 7.12 -3.76
N GLY A 315 23.08 6.92 -3.34
CA GLY A 315 21.97 6.54 -4.20
C GLY A 315 20.80 7.52 -4.18
N VAL A 316 19.75 7.15 -4.89
CA VAL A 316 18.50 7.90 -4.96
C VAL A 316 17.29 6.98 -4.77
N ILE A 317 16.27 7.48 -4.09
CA ILE A 317 14.95 6.86 -3.94
C ILE A 317 13.98 7.57 -4.88
N LEU A 318 13.49 6.88 -5.90
CA LEU A 318 12.49 7.39 -6.83
C LEU A 318 11.08 7.00 -6.38
N SER A 319 10.20 7.98 -6.20
CA SER A 319 8.79 7.72 -5.94
C SER A 319 8.07 7.20 -7.18
N ALA A 320 7.22 6.21 -7.01
CA ALA A 320 6.31 5.69 -8.03
C ALA A 320 4.84 6.12 -7.79
N ILE A 321 4.60 7.10 -6.90
CA ILE A 321 3.24 7.55 -6.52
C ILE A 321 2.43 8.05 -7.72
N ASP A 322 3.07 8.74 -8.66
CA ASP A 322 2.42 9.30 -9.85
C ASP A 322 2.25 8.28 -10.98
N LEU A 323 2.76 7.05 -10.82
CA LEU A 323 2.55 6.00 -11.80
C LEU A 323 1.17 5.38 -11.63
N PRO A 324 0.32 5.34 -12.67
CA PRO A 324 -0.97 4.68 -12.58
C PRO A 324 -0.80 3.17 -12.34
N LEU A 325 -1.47 2.63 -11.32
CA LEU A 325 -1.46 1.20 -11.03
C LEU A 325 -2.51 0.50 -11.90
N SER A 326 -2.10 0.01 -13.06
CA SER A 326 -2.97 -0.61 -14.05
C SER A 326 -2.23 -1.67 -14.87
N PHE A 327 -2.95 -2.66 -15.38
CA PHE A 327 -2.41 -3.67 -16.30
C PHE A 327 -1.99 -3.10 -17.67
N VAL A 328 -2.57 -1.99 -18.11
CA VAL A 328 -2.48 -1.52 -19.50
C VAL A 328 -1.44 -0.43 -19.72
N THR A 329 -0.99 0.25 -18.66
CA THR A 329 -0.37 1.58 -18.79
C THR A 329 1.16 1.65 -18.72
N THR A 330 1.88 0.54 -18.98
CA THR A 330 3.37 0.62 -19.06
C THR A 330 3.91 1.42 -20.26
N GLN A 331 3.03 1.99 -21.08
CA GLN A 331 3.39 2.78 -22.28
C GLN A 331 2.82 4.21 -22.28
N GLY A 332 2.08 4.62 -21.26
CA GLY A 332 1.50 5.95 -21.18
C GLY A 332 2.52 7.07 -20.88
N LYS A 333 2.08 8.32 -21.02
CA LYS A 333 2.91 9.52 -20.80
C LYS A 333 3.59 9.51 -19.43
N ALA A 334 2.87 9.17 -18.36
CA ALA A 334 3.43 9.08 -17.00
C ALA A 334 4.61 8.09 -16.90
N TYR A 335 4.47 6.92 -17.53
CA TYR A 335 5.56 5.94 -17.58
C TYR A 335 6.76 6.42 -18.40
N GLN A 336 6.54 7.11 -19.49
CA GLN A 336 7.63 7.70 -20.30
C GLN A 336 8.36 8.78 -19.50
N GLU A 337 7.65 9.67 -18.83
CA GLU A 337 8.23 10.73 -18.00
C GLU A 337 9.03 10.14 -16.83
N TRP A 338 8.47 9.11 -16.16
CA TRP A 338 9.15 8.41 -15.10
C TRP A 338 10.39 7.65 -15.59
N THR A 339 10.31 6.95 -16.72
CA THR A 339 11.46 6.26 -17.34
C THR A 339 12.56 7.26 -17.72
N ASN A 340 12.19 8.42 -18.26
CA ASN A 340 13.14 9.49 -18.54
C ASN A 340 13.79 10.03 -17.25
N LEU A 341 13.04 10.11 -16.15
CA LEU A 341 13.58 10.47 -14.85
C LEU A 341 14.60 9.44 -14.36
N VAL A 342 14.28 8.14 -14.43
CA VAL A 342 15.21 7.04 -14.12
C VAL A 342 16.49 7.19 -14.93
N THR A 343 16.36 7.33 -16.26
CA THR A 343 17.51 7.47 -17.17
C THR A 343 18.39 8.68 -16.84
N ARG A 344 17.79 9.79 -16.44
CA ARG A 344 18.55 10.98 -16.01
C ARG A 344 19.33 10.73 -14.72
N TRP A 345 18.73 10.05 -13.74
CA TRP A 345 19.39 9.70 -12.48
C TRP A 345 20.46 8.63 -12.67
N GLN A 346 20.29 7.68 -13.61
CA GLN A 346 21.31 6.68 -13.95
C GLN A 346 22.62 7.29 -14.47
N LYS A 347 22.60 8.50 -15.01
CA LYS A 347 23.81 9.22 -15.43
C LYS A 347 24.68 9.66 -14.25
N VAL A 348 24.14 9.70 -13.04
CA VAL A 348 24.81 10.23 -11.86
C VAL A 348 24.96 9.22 -10.73
N THR A 349 24.16 8.15 -10.70
CA THR A 349 24.29 7.03 -9.74
C THR A 349 23.67 5.75 -10.29
N HIS A 350 24.26 4.59 -9.95
CA HIS A 350 23.70 3.27 -10.25
C HIS A 350 22.82 2.71 -9.11
N ARG A 351 22.83 3.35 -7.94
CA ARG A 351 22.06 2.92 -6.76
C ARG A 351 20.69 3.58 -6.76
N ILE A 352 19.79 3.06 -7.58
CA ILE A 352 18.40 3.54 -7.67
C ILE A 352 17.48 2.57 -6.92
N LEU A 353 16.85 3.07 -5.87
CA LEU A 353 15.79 2.40 -5.12
C LEU A 353 14.44 2.99 -5.55
N VAL A 354 13.47 2.16 -5.86
CA VAL A 354 12.09 2.62 -6.12
C VAL A 354 11.28 2.50 -4.84
N TRP A 355 10.61 3.58 -4.46
CA TRP A 355 9.55 3.60 -3.46
C TRP A 355 8.22 3.42 -4.18
N ASP A 356 7.70 2.20 -4.16
CA ASP A 356 6.41 1.85 -4.75
C ASP A 356 5.38 1.55 -3.66
N TYR A 357 4.15 1.28 -4.05
CA TYR A 357 2.99 1.19 -3.17
C TYR A 357 2.23 -0.10 -3.46
N MET A 358 1.59 -0.67 -2.42
CA MET A 358 0.87 -1.93 -2.55
C MET A 358 -0.52 -1.91 -1.91
N ARG A 359 -0.98 -0.76 -1.42
CA ARG A 359 -2.27 -0.60 -0.71
C ARG A 359 -3.03 0.62 -1.18
N ASN A 360 -4.34 0.58 -0.94
CA ASN A 360 -5.15 1.79 -0.84
C ASN A 360 -4.98 2.35 0.57
N PHE A 361 -4.45 3.56 0.71
CA PHE A 361 -4.12 4.17 2.01
C PHE A 361 -5.32 4.80 2.70
N ASP A 362 -6.44 4.98 2.01
CA ASP A 362 -7.73 5.37 2.60
C ASP A 362 -8.61 4.18 3.00
N ASP A 363 -8.22 2.95 2.62
CA ASP A 363 -8.96 1.74 2.95
C ASP A 363 -8.07 0.49 2.91
N TYR A 364 -7.62 0.02 4.08
CA TYR A 364 -6.85 -1.22 4.23
C TYR A 364 -7.72 -2.47 4.25
N LEU A 365 -9.03 -2.34 4.50
CA LEU A 365 -9.90 -3.47 4.84
C LEU A 365 -10.74 -3.98 3.66
N THR A 366 -11.04 -3.15 2.68
CA THR A 366 -11.61 -3.64 1.42
C THR A 366 -10.53 -4.39 0.62
N PRO A 367 -10.84 -5.58 0.06
CA PRO A 367 -9.90 -6.31 -0.80
C PRO A 367 -9.32 -5.43 -1.91
N TYR A 368 -7.99 -5.44 -2.08
CA TYR A 368 -7.28 -4.58 -3.05
C TYR A 368 -6.40 -5.43 -3.98
N PRO A 369 -6.84 -5.74 -5.22
CA PRO A 369 -6.17 -6.65 -6.15
C PRO A 369 -5.06 -5.93 -6.95
N CYS A 370 -3.84 -5.90 -6.42
CA CYS A 370 -2.74 -5.12 -7.00
C CYS A 370 -1.63 -5.96 -7.67
N LEU A 371 -1.63 -7.30 -7.48
CA LEU A 371 -0.47 -8.14 -7.78
C LEU A 371 -0.07 -8.15 -9.25
N GLY A 372 -1.03 -8.34 -10.15
CA GLY A 372 -0.73 -8.39 -11.58
C GLY A 372 -0.28 -7.04 -12.14
N SER A 373 -0.85 -5.94 -11.64
CA SER A 373 -0.44 -4.59 -12.01
C SER A 373 0.98 -4.28 -11.50
N ILE A 374 1.30 -4.68 -10.27
CA ILE A 374 2.64 -4.51 -9.70
C ILE A 374 3.66 -5.38 -10.44
N GLN A 375 3.32 -6.63 -10.81
CA GLN A 375 4.24 -7.47 -11.60
C GLN A 375 4.69 -6.78 -12.89
N ASN A 376 3.79 -6.12 -13.61
CA ASN A 376 4.14 -5.37 -14.83
C ASN A 376 5.11 -4.22 -14.54
N ARG A 377 4.95 -3.53 -13.39
CA ARG A 377 5.90 -2.52 -12.94
C ARG A 377 7.26 -3.13 -12.62
N LEU A 378 7.30 -4.21 -11.85
CA LEU A 378 8.54 -4.91 -11.48
C LEU A 378 9.33 -5.37 -12.71
N ARG A 379 8.65 -5.91 -13.75
CA ARG A 379 9.30 -6.23 -15.02
C ARG A 379 9.91 -5.00 -15.70
N THR A 380 9.27 -3.85 -15.58
CA THR A 380 9.81 -2.59 -16.10
C THR A 380 11.02 -2.12 -15.27
N TYR A 381 10.94 -2.21 -13.95
CA TYR A 381 12.07 -1.86 -13.06
C TYR A 381 13.29 -2.74 -13.32
N LYS A 382 13.09 -4.06 -13.48
CA LYS A 382 14.16 -4.99 -13.87
C LYS A 382 14.83 -4.59 -15.20
N ARG A 383 14.03 -4.33 -16.23
CA ARG A 383 14.56 -3.90 -17.55
C ARG A 383 15.35 -2.58 -17.47
N LEU A 384 14.99 -1.69 -16.58
CA LEU A 384 15.67 -0.42 -16.34
C LEU A 384 16.90 -0.56 -15.43
N GLY A 385 17.22 -1.77 -14.94
CA GLY A 385 18.35 -1.99 -14.05
C GLY A 385 18.22 -1.31 -12.69
N ILE A 386 17.00 -1.21 -12.17
CA ILE A 386 16.72 -0.72 -10.80
C ILE A 386 17.41 -1.63 -9.79
N TRP A 387 18.17 -1.03 -8.87
CA TRP A 387 18.93 -1.74 -7.85
C TRP A 387 18.05 -2.40 -6.80
N GLY A 388 16.95 -1.73 -6.40
CA GLY A 388 16.08 -2.25 -5.35
C GLY A 388 14.68 -1.65 -5.37
N VAL A 389 13.77 -2.29 -4.64
CA VAL A 389 12.38 -1.87 -4.48
C VAL A 389 11.96 -1.94 -3.03
N PHE A 390 11.31 -0.88 -2.58
CA PHE A 390 10.58 -0.80 -1.33
C PHE A 390 9.09 -0.66 -1.64
N PHE A 391 8.26 -1.55 -1.09
CA PHE A 391 6.81 -1.44 -1.14
C PHE A 391 6.28 -0.85 0.15
N ASN A 392 5.67 0.34 0.04
CA ASN A 392 4.89 0.93 1.12
C ASN A 392 3.53 0.21 1.21
N GLY A 393 3.27 -0.39 2.35
CA GLY A 393 2.03 -1.09 2.68
C GLY A 393 1.32 -0.43 3.86
N SER A 394 0.64 -1.22 4.67
CA SER A 394 -0.10 -0.73 5.85
C SER A 394 0.75 -0.65 7.13
N GLY A 395 2.07 -0.86 7.05
CA GLY A 395 2.93 -0.88 8.23
C GLY A 395 2.57 -2.04 9.16
N ASP A 396 2.32 -1.74 10.42
CA ASP A 396 1.92 -2.75 11.41
C ASP A 396 0.39 -3.00 11.43
N ASP A 397 -0.39 -2.15 10.75
CA ASP A 397 -1.84 -2.28 10.73
C ASP A 397 -2.32 -3.39 9.78
N TYR A 398 -3.31 -4.16 10.22
CA TYR A 398 -3.89 -5.23 9.41
C TYR A 398 -4.45 -4.70 8.08
N SER A 399 -4.26 -5.47 7.02
CA SER A 399 -4.93 -5.25 5.73
C SER A 399 -5.43 -6.56 5.12
N THR A 400 -6.55 -6.48 4.44
CA THR A 400 -7.20 -7.65 3.83
C THR A 400 -6.28 -8.27 2.77
N PHE A 401 -6.09 -9.58 2.87
CA PHE A 401 -5.19 -10.37 2.02
C PHE A 401 -3.70 -10.02 2.11
N ASP A 402 -3.26 -9.36 3.18
CA ASP A 402 -1.85 -9.00 3.37
C ASP A 402 -0.89 -10.17 3.18
N GLY A 403 -1.16 -11.31 3.80
CA GLY A 403 -0.25 -12.46 3.76
C GLY A 403 0.02 -12.96 2.34
N VAL A 404 -1.02 -13.17 1.52
CA VAL A 404 -0.84 -13.61 0.13
C VAL A 404 -0.16 -12.55 -0.72
N GLN A 405 -0.49 -11.29 -0.55
CA GLN A 405 0.12 -10.20 -1.31
C GLN A 405 1.60 -10.06 -0.97
N THR A 406 1.93 -10.07 0.33
CA THR A 406 3.31 -10.01 0.82
C THR A 406 4.13 -11.19 0.32
N PHE A 407 3.59 -12.42 0.37
CA PHE A 407 4.25 -13.61 -0.17
C PHE A 407 4.52 -13.48 -1.67
N VAL A 408 3.50 -13.12 -2.45
CA VAL A 408 3.65 -13.02 -3.92
C VAL A 408 4.62 -11.91 -4.29
N LEU A 409 4.55 -10.74 -3.67
CA LEU A 409 5.48 -9.63 -3.93
C LEU A 409 6.90 -9.98 -3.51
N SER A 410 7.07 -10.63 -2.34
CA SER A 410 8.37 -11.15 -1.91
C SER A 410 8.98 -12.10 -2.95
N SER A 411 8.15 -12.97 -3.54
CA SER A 411 8.56 -13.89 -4.59
C SER A 411 8.93 -13.18 -5.89
N LEU A 412 8.10 -12.22 -6.31
CA LEU A 412 8.31 -11.41 -7.53
C LEU A 412 9.54 -10.51 -7.44
N LEU A 413 9.89 -10.02 -6.26
CA LEU A 413 11.13 -9.27 -6.04
C LEU A 413 12.40 -10.10 -6.26
N LYS A 414 12.28 -11.43 -6.19
CA LYS A 414 13.36 -12.38 -6.48
C LYS A 414 13.33 -12.84 -7.93
N ASN A 415 12.13 -13.01 -8.50
CA ASN A 415 11.95 -13.40 -9.90
C ASN A 415 10.62 -12.83 -10.43
N THR A 416 10.69 -11.79 -11.25
CA THR A 416 9.53 -11.11 -11.82
C THR A 416 8.73 -11.96 -12.82
N GLU A 417 9.28 -13.09 -13.27
CA GLU A 417 8.63 -13.95 -14.29
C GLU A 417 7.78 -15.07 -13.66
N LEU A 418 7.70 -15.16 -12.33
CA LEU A 418 6.85 -16.16 -11.68
C LEU A 418 5.37 -15.93 -11.99
N ASP A 419 4.62 -17.00 -12.05
CA ASP A 419 3.17 -16.96 -12.29
C ASP A 419 2.41 -16.57 -11.02
N VAL A 420 1.84 -15.36 -11.01
CA VAL A 420 1.06 -14.82 -9.89
C VAL A 420 -0.10 -15.74 -9.51
N SER A 421 -0.81 -16.30 -10.51
CA SER A 421 -1.97 -17.18 -10.24
C SER A 421 -1.55 -18.46 -9.51
N GLN A 422 -0.41 -19.05 -9.92
CA GLN A 422 0.13 -20.23 -9.24
C GLN A 422 0.60 -19.90 -7.82
N LEU A 423 1.27 -18.77 -7.62
CA LEU A 423 1.72 -18.35 -6.29
C LEU A 423 0.54 -18.11 -5.34
N VAL A 424 -0.52 -17.43 -5.81
CA VAL A 424 -1.75 -17.19 -5.03
C VAL A 424 -2.40 -18.51 -4.62
N LYS A 425 -2.57 -19.47 -5.57
CA LYS A 425 -3.16 -20.78 -5.28
C LYS A 425 -2.31 -21.57 -4.27
N ARG A 426 -0.99 -21.57 -4.44
CA ARG A 426 -0.08 -22.29 -3.54
C ARG A 426 -0.12 -21.71 -2.13
N TYR A 427 -0.13 -20.38 -1.99
CA TYR A 427 -0.25 -19.70 -0.71
C TYR A 427 -1.54 -20.11 0.01
N PHE A 428 -2.68 -19.94 -0.64
CA PHE A 428 -3.96 -20.23 0.00
C PHE A 428 -4.12 -21.72 0.34
N ARG A 429 -3.71 -22.65 -0.53
CA ARG A 429 -3.76 -24.07 -0.21
C ARG A 429 -2.86 -24.45 0.97
N ARG A 430 -1.73 -23.76 1.15
CA ARG A 430 -0.82 -24.01 2.27
C ARG A 430 -1.42 -23.57 3.60
N PHE A 431 -1.94 -22.35 3.66
CA PHE A 431 -2.37 -21.76 4.91
C PHE A 431 -3.87 -21.93 5.21
N TYR A 432 -4.66 -22.32 4.22
CA TYR A 432 -6.11 -22.48 4.28
C TYR A 432 -6.53 -23.81 3.65
N PRO A 433 -6.27 -24.96 4.33
CA PRO A 433 -6.49 -26.29 3.73
C PRO A 433 -7.93 -26.56 3.28
N GLN A 434 -8.94 -25.97 3.94
CA GLN A 434 -10.36 -26.17 3.61
C GLN A 434 -10.95 -25.06 2.75
N SER A 435 -10.52 -23.81 2.94
CA SER A 435 -11.07 -22.64 2.23
C SER A 435 -10.14 -22.08 1.15
N GLY A 436 -8.93 -22.63 0.98
CA GLY A 436 -7.90 -22.08 0.11
C GLY A 436 -8.30 -21.95 -1.34
N ASP A 437 -9.03 -22.91 -1.90
CA ASP A 437 -9.50 -22.82 -3.29
C ASP A 437 -10.56 -21.72 -3.47
N LEU A 438 -11.46 -21.52 -2.49
CA LEU A 438 -12.42 -20.42 -2.50
C LEU A 438 -11.70 -19.06 -2.44
N LEU A 439 -10.75 -18.92 -1.50
CA LEU A 439 -9.97 -17.69 -1.32
C LEU A 439 -9.15 -17.35 -2.57
N ALA A 440 -8.48 -18.35 -3.16
CA ALA A 440 -7.71 -18.16 -4.38
C ALA A 440 -8.60 -17.77 -5.56
N ALA A 441 -9.73 -18.45 -5.74
CA ALA A 441 -10.67 -18.15 -6.82
C ALA A 441 -11.21 -16.72 -6.70
N TYR A 442 -11.60 -16.31 -5.49
CA TYR A 442 -12.12 -14.96 -5.26
C TYR A 442 -11.05 -13.89 -5.48
N TYR A 443 -9.85 -14.05 -4.90
CA TYR A 443 -8.78 -13.07 -5.07
C TYR A 443 -8.40 -12.90 -6.56
N LEU A 444 -8.28 -14.02 -7.29
CA LEU A 444 -7.96 -13.99 -8.71
C LEU A 444 -9.09 -13.43 -9.57
N SER A 445 -10.37 -13.58 -9.15
CA SER A 445 -11.48 -12.94 -9.85
C SER A 445 -11.42 -11.42 -9.74
N LEU A 446 -11.00 -10.87 -8.60
CA LEU A 446 -10.78 -9.42 -8.45
C LEU A 446 -9.67 -8.91 -9.38
N GLU A 447 -8.54 -9.64 -9.48
CA GLU A 447 -7.45 -9.32 -10.42
C GLU A 447 -7.94 -9.32 -11.88
N GLU A 448 -8.79 -10.29 -12.25
CA GLU A 448 -9.36 -10.37 -13.59
C GLU A 448 -10.36 -9.24 -13.86
N GLN A 449 -11.14 -8.80 -12.87
CA GLN A 449 -12.01 -7.62 -12.99
C GLN A 449 -11.20 -6.36 -13.29
N VAL A 450 -10.08 -6.12 -12.58
CA VAL A 450 -9.17 -4.99 -12.88
C VAL A 450 -8.68 -5.07 -14.32
N ARG A 451 -8.25 -6.25 -14.76
CA ARG A 451 -7.77 -6.47 -16.12
C ARG A 451 -8.86 -6.28 -17.17
N GLY A 452 -10.00 -6.92 -16.98
CA GLY A 452 -11.14 -6.89 -17.91
C GLY A 452 -11.73 -5.50 -18.09
N ARG A 453 -11.85 -4.75 -17.01
CA ARG A 453 -12.32 -3.36 -17.03
C ARG A 453 -11.23 -2.36 -17.46
N ARG A 454 -9.98 -2.79 -17.58
CA ARG A 454 -8.81 -1.94 -17.81
C ARG A 454 -8.70 -0.81 -16.78
N ALA A 455 -9.05 -1.13 -15.56
CA ALA A 455 -9.14 -0.15 -14.49
C ALA A 455 -7.75 0.29 -14.01
N THR A 456 -7.69 1.51 -13.49
CA THR A 456 -6.59 2.01 -12.66
C THR A 456 -7.03 1.89 -11.21
N LEU A 457 -6.14 1.38 -10.36
CA LEU A 457 -6.37 1.29 -8.92
C LEU A 457 -5.90 2.59 -8.26
N GLU A 458 -6.73 3.13 -7.40
CA GLU A 458 -6.43 4.37 -6.66
C GLU A 458 -5.65 4.06 -5.37
N TRP A 459 -4.65 4.90 -5.06
CA TRP A 459 -3.90 4.84 -3.79
C TRP A 459 -4.70 5.41 -2.61
N TYR A 460 -5.66 6.28 -2.91
CA TYR A 460 -6.52 6.98 -1.95
C TYR A 460 -7.95 6.97 -2.47
N GLY A 461 -8.58 5.78 -2.49
CA GLY A 461 -9.91 5.56 -3.04
C GLY A 461 -10.90 5.06 -1.99
N GLY A 462 -12.19 5.37 -2.19
CA GLY A 462 -13.28 4.85 -1.38
C GLY A 462 -13.91 3.59 -1.97
N ILE A 463 -14.94 3.08 -1.30
CA ILE A 463 -15.69 1.89 -1.75
C ILE A 463 -16.31 2.06 -3.15
N SER A 464 -16.70 3.29 -3.52
CA SER A 464 -17.26 3.57 -4.85
C SER A 464 -16.22 3.35 -5.95
N ASP A 465 -14.95 3.71 -5.71
CA ASP A 465 -13.85 3.48 -6.64
C ASP A 465 -13.57 1.98 -6.78
N ALA A 466 -13.58 1.23 -5.66
CA ALA A 466 -13.44 -0.22 -5.67
C ALA A 466 -14.55 -0.91 -6.50
N VAL A 467 -15.81 -0.51 -6.30
CA VAL A 467 -16.96 -1.07 -7.05
C VAL A 467 -16.85 -0.74 -8.55
N ASN A 468 -16.44 0.46 -8.90
CA ASN A 468 -16.25 0.85 -10.30
C ASN A 468 -15.07 0.12 -10.96
N ALA A 469 -13.96 -0.08 -10.21
CA ALA A 469 -12.75 -0.67 -10.76
C ALA A 469 -12.78 -2.22 -10.81
N TYR A 470 -13.23 -2.89 -9.74
CA TYR A 470 -13.06 -4.34 -9.62
C TYR A 470 -14.07 -5.06 -8.72
N LEU A 471 -14.68 -4.40 -7.73
CA LEU A 471 -15.53 -5.07 -6.75
C LEU A 471 -16.94 -5.27 -7.30
N SER A 472 -17.30 -6.54 -7.57
CA SER A 472 -18.68 -6.93 -7.86
C SER A 472 -19.42 -7.19 -6.56
N VAL A 473 -20.45 -6.39 -6.26
CA VAL A 473 -21.22 -6.51 -5.00
C VAL A 473 -21.81 -7.91 -4.85
N GLY A 474 -22.39 -8.46 -5.94
CA GLY A 474 -23.00 -9.79 -5.92
C GLY A 474 -21.99 -10.91 -5.67
N GLU A 475 -20.82 -10.86 -6.33
CA GLU A 475 -19.74 -11.85 -6.11
C GLU A 475 -19.17 -11.74 -4.70
N PHE A 476 -19.02 -10.52 -4.18
CA PHE A 476 -18.55 -10.29 -2.81
C PHE A 476 -19.52 -10.91 -1.78
N GLN A 477 -20.83 -10.71 -1.94
CA GLN A 477 -21.85 -11.29 -1.04
C GLN A 477 -21.83 -12.82 -1.07
N GLN A 478 -21.70 -13.41 -2.26
CA GLN A 478 -21.59 -14.87 -2.41
C GLN A 478 -20.32 -15.41 -1.74
N PHE A 479 -19.20 -14.74 -1.97
CA PHE A 479 -17.93 -15.08 -1.34
C PHE A 479 -17.99 -14.97 0.18
N TYR A 480 -18.49 -13.85 0.71
CA TYR A 480 -18.63 -13.63 2.15
C TYR A 480 -19.47 -14.74 2.81
N THR A 481 -20.65 -15.06 2.24
CA THR A 481 -21.52 -16.09 2.75
C THR A 481 -20.88 -17.49 2.72
N ALA A 482 -20.16 -17.82 1.66
CA ALA A 482 -19.45 -19.08 1.54
C ALA A 482 -18.30 -19.18 2.56
N LEU A 483 -17.55 -18.08 2.75
CA LEU A 483 -16.44 -18.00 3.68
C LEU A 483 -16.90 -18.10 5.14
N ASP A 484 -17.98 -17.41 5.51
CA ASP A 484 -18.60 -17.51 6.86
C ASP A 484 -19.03 -18.95 7.17
N ARG A 485 -19.61 -19.64 6.18
CA ARG A 485 -19.97 -21.06 6.35
C ARG A 485 -18.77 -21.95 6.60
N LEU A 486 -17.68 -21.78 5.80
CA LEU A 486 -16.47 -22.57 5.94
C LEU A 486 -15.74 -22.27 7.26
N SER A 487 -15.76 -21.05 7.75
CA SER A 487 -15.12 -20.68 9.01
C SER A 487 -15.66 -21.48 10.21
N LYS A 488 -16.92 -21.88 10.18
CA LYS A 488 -17.59 -22.64 11.25
C LYS A 488 -17.11 -24.09 11.33
N THR A 489 -16.59 -24.64 10.23
CA THR A 489 -16.13 -26.04 10.14
C THR A 489 -14.62 -26.18 10.02
N ALA A 490 -13.91 -25.10 9.80
CA ALA A 490 -12.46 -25.07 9.62
C ALA A 490 -11.72 -25.51 10.89
N GLY A 491 -10.53 -26.10 10.70
CA GLY A 491 -9.60 -26.41 11.78
C GLY A 491 -9.17 -25.14 12.54
N GLU A 492 -8.71 -25.30 13.79
CA GLU A 492 -8.48 -24.18 14.71
C GLU A 492 -7.58 -23.07 14.12
N GLU A 493 -6.45 -23.42 13.54
CA GLU A 493 -5.51 -22.45 12.99
C GLU A 493 -6.05 -21.73 11.74
N GLU A 494 -6.74 -22.46 10.89
CA GLU A 494 -7.40 -21.86 9.72
C GLU A 494 -8.57 -20.97 10.15
N ARG A 495 -9.36 -21.40 11.13
CA ARG A 495 -10.48 -20.63 11.68
C ARG A 495 -10.04 -19.30 12.28
N LYS A 496 -8.90 -19.25 13.00
CA LYS A 496 -8.34 -17.99 13.53
C LYS A 496 -8.08 -17.00 12.41
N ARG A 497 -7.44 -17.45 11.30
CA ARG A 497 -7.17 -16.61 10.12
C ARG A 497 -8.45 -16.17 9.41
N LEU A 498 -9.43 -17.09 9.28
CA LEU A 498 -10.72 -16.78 8.65
C LEU A 498 -11.53 -15.78 9.48
N ASN A 499 -11.52 -15.89 10.79
CA ASN A 499 -12.21 -14.94 11.67
C ASN A 499 -11.60 -13.54 11.55
N GLN A 500 -10.28 -13.42 11.44
CA GLN A 500 -9.64 -12.13 11.20
C GLN A 500 -10.05 -11.55 9.84
N LEU A 501 -10.01 -12.36 8.78
CA LEU A 501 -10.45 -11.94 7.45
C LEU A 501 -11.93 -11.52 7.43
N LEU A 502 -12.83 -12.34 8.01
CA LEU A 502 -14.25 -12.01 8.08
C LEU A 502 -14.51 -10.73 8.86
N THR A 503 -13.77 -10.49 9.96
CA THR A 503 -13.85 -9.23 10.71
C THR A 503 -13.51 -8.03 9.80
N ALA A 504 -12.49 -8.12 8.96
CA ALA A 504 -12.16 -7.07 8.00
C ALA A 504 -13.24 -6.91 6.92
N LEU A 505 -13.76 -8.00 6.40
CA LEU A 505 -14.81 -7.95 5.37
C LEU A 505 -16.13 -7.35 5.89
N ASN A 506 -16.38 -7.33 7.20
CA ASN A 506 -17.51 -6.59 7.76
C ASN A 506 -17.39 -5.08 7.56
N PHE A 507 -16.16 -4.54 7.54
CA PHE A 507 -15.94 -3.15 7.15
C PHE A 507 -16.38 -2.93 5.68
N THR A 508 -15.99 -3.80 4.77
CA THR A 508 -16.44 -3.74 3.37
C THR A 508 -17.97 -3.80 3.24
N GLN A 509 -18.65 -4.66 4.04
CA GLN A 509 -20.12 -4.70 4.11
C GLN A 509 -20.70 -3.35 4.53
N LEU A 510 -20.16 -2.76 5.58
CA LEU A 510 -20.62 -1.46 6.10
C LEU A 510 -20.41 -0.34 5.07
N GLU A 511 -19.27 -0.31 4.37
CA GLU A 511 -19.01 0.66 3.32
C GLU A 511 -19.95 0.49 2.11
N LEU A 512 -20.27 -0.76 1.73
CA LEU A 512 -21.29 -1.04 0.71
C LEU A 512 -22.68 -0.55 1.15
N ILE A 513 -23.04 -0.74 2.42
CA ILE A 513 -24.30 -0.20 2.96
C ILE A 513 -24.31 1.32 2.91
N ARG A 514 -23.23 1.97 3.37
CA ARG A 514 -23.07 3.42 3.36
C ARG A 514 -23.17 4.02 1.94
N SER A 515 -22.64 3.29 0.94
CA SER A 515 -22.75 3.70 -0.47
C SER A 515 -24.11 3.39 -1.12
N GLY A 516 -25.09 2.90 -0.37
CA GLY A 516 -26.41 2.52 -0.90
C GLY A 516 -26.45 1.23 -1.71
N LYS A 517 -25.37 0.42 -1.67
CA LYS A 517 -25.24 -0.83 -2.46
C LYS A 517 -25.33 -2.09 -1.61
N GLY A 518 -25.36 -1.95 -0.29
CA GLY A 518 -25.48 -3.05 0.68
C GLY A 518 -26.89 -3.24 1.22
N VAL A 519 -27.09 -4.27 2.04
CA VAL A 519 -28.38 -4.58 2.71
C VAL A 519 -28.42 -3.89 4.07
N SER A 520 -29.10 -2.77 4.16
CA SER A 520 -29.15 -1.91 5.36
C SER A 520 -29.70 -2.57 6.63
N LEU A 521 -30.54 -3.60 6.51
CA LEU A 521 -31.12 -4.33 7.65
C LEU A 521 -30.08 -5.04 8.53
N GLN A 522 -28.86 -5.25 8.06
CA GLN A 522 -27.76 -5.94 8.76
C GLN A 522 -26.70 -5.01 9.34
N THR A 523 -26.90 -3.70 9.31
CA THR A 523 -25.89 -2.71 9.75
C THR A 523 -25.40 -2.97 11.17
N SER A 524 -26.30 -3.20 12.13
CA SER A 524 -25.94 -3.46 13.53
C SER A 524 -25.14 -4.75 13.70
N GLU A 525 -25.49 -5.80 12.95
CA GLU A 525 -24.79 -7.09 12.98
C GLU A 525 -23.35 -6.93 12.48
N PHE A 526 -23.15 -6.33 11.30
CA PHE A 526 -21.81 -6.11 10.76
C PHE A 526 -20.96 -5.18 11.63
N LEU A 527 -21.59 -4.19 12.27
CA LEU A 527 -20.90 -3.31 13.19
C LEU A 527 -20.41 -4.06 14.44
N ASP A 528 -21.24 -4.95 14.99
CA ASP A 528 -20.86 -5.76 16.14
C ASP A 528 -19.78 -6.79 15.78
N LEU A 529 -19.86 -7.41 14.61
CA LEU A 529 -18.82 -8.32 14.10
C LEU A 529 -17.52 -7.59 13.82
N LEU A 530 -17.56 -6.36 13.29
CA LEU A 530 -16.35 -5.55 13.08
C LEU A 530 -15.63 -5.25 14.39
N LYS A 531 -16.34 -4.99 15.49
CA LYS A 531 -15.74 -4.76 16.82
C LYS A 531 -14.84 -5.90 17.28
N GLY A 532 -14.94 -7.08 16.66
CA GLY A 532 -14.05 -8.22 16.87
C GLY A 532 -12.57 -7.90 16.60
N TYR A 533 -12.24 -6.78 15.86
CA TYR A 533 -10.87 -6.37 15.64
C TYR A 533 -10.06 -6.17 16.95
N LYS A 534 -10.73 -5.82 18.05
CA LYS A 534 -10.13 -5.64 19.39
C LYS A 534 -9.48 -6.92 19.95
N SER A 535 -9.85 -8.08 19.43
CA SER A 535 -9.25 -9.36 19.83
C SER A 535 -7.96 -9.71 19.10
N PHE A 536 -7.59 -8.93 18.07
CA PHE A 536 -6.37 -9.16 17.28
C PHE A 536 -5.29 -8.14 17.65
N PRO A 537 -4.03 -8.56 17.81
CA PRO A 537 -2.93 -7.65 18.10
C PRO A 537 -2.67 -6.72 16.90
N ASN A 538 -2.20 -5.52 17.18
CA ASN A 538 -1.76 -4.53 16.19
C ASN A 538 -2.81 -4.20 15.11
N TRP A 539 -4.08 -4.20 15.47
CA TRP A 539 -5.14 -3.83 14.56
C TRP A 539 -6.01 -2.71 15.13
N SER A 540 -5.64 -1.48 14.87
CA SER A 540 -6.35 -0.29 15.38
C SER A 540 -6.90 0.60 14.27
N ARG A 541 -6.40 0.47 13.04
CA ARG A 541 -6.70 1.38 11.93
C ARG A 541 -7.29 0.66 10.74
N TYR A 542 -8.07 1.43 9.95
CA TYR A 542 -8.55 0.99 8.64
C TYR A 542 -7.92 1.80 7.49
N LYS A 543 -7.13 2.84 7.78
CA LYS A 543 -6.41 3.68 6.82
C LYS A 543 -5.19 4.36 7.44
N GLU A 544 -4.37 5.01 6.61
CA GLU A 544 -3.07 5.56 7.00
C GLU A 544 -3.15 6.63 8.11
N ALA A 545 -3.94 7.67 7.90
CA ALA A 545 -4.03 8.80 8.82
C ALA A 545 -5.46 9.00 9.33
N ASN A 546 -5.61 9.31 10.63
CA ASN A 546 -6.90 9.60 11.26
C ASN A 546 -7.97 8.53 10.95
N GLY A 547 -7.57 7.27 10.90
CA GLY A 547 -8.43 6.14 10.53
C GLY A 547 -8.56 5.11 11.64
N LEU A 548 -8.77 5.53 12.89
CA LEU A 548 -9.00 4.61 13.99
C LEU A 548 -10.35 3.90 13.84
N LEU A 549 -10.36 2.59 14.04
CA LEU A 549 -11.58 1.78 13.97
C LEU A 549 -12.59 2.14 15.08
N ASP A 550 -12.13 2.57 16.25
CA ASP A 550 -13.03 3.07 17.31
C ASP A 550 -13.76 4.35 16.86
N GLU A 551 -13.09 5.25 16.15
CA GLU A 551 -13.71 6.45 15.57
C GLU A 551 -14.72 6.07 14.48
N TYR A 552 -14.36 5.15 13.59
CA TYR A 552 -15.26 4.64 12.55
C TYR A 552 -16.54 4.03 13.13
N VAL A 553 -16.42 3.21 14.17
CA VAL A 553 -17.58 2.63 14.89
C VAL A 553 -18.42 3.73 15.54
N SER A 554 -17.78 4.75 16.12
CA SER A 554 -18.48 5.88 16.75
C SER A 554 -19.22 6.74 15.71
N GLU A 555 -18.65 6.94 14.53
CA GLU A 555 -19.29 7.63 13.40
C GLU A 555 -20.59 6.92 12.96
N TRP A 556 -20.55 5.60 12.83
CA TRP A 556 -21.75 4.82 12.55
C TRP A 556 -22.83 4.97 13.62
N GLN A 557 -22.44 4.97 14.89
CA GLN A 557 -23.38 5.19 16.00
C GLN A 557 -23.99 6.59 15.93
N ARG A 558 -23.17 7.61 15.67
CA ARG A 558 -23.62 9.00 15.49
C ARG A 558 -24.69 9.11 14.40
N ILE A 559 -24.47 8.47 13.24
CA ILE A 559 -25.36 8.54 12.08
C ILE A 559 -26.63 7.71 12.32
N CYS A 560 -26.54 6.52 12.87
CA CYS A 560 -27.71 5.68 13.17
C CYS A 560 -28.65 6.32 14.18
N PHE A 561 -28.13 7.14 15.11
CA PHE A 561 -28.95 7.87 16.09
C PHE A 561 -29.46 9.24 15.62
N HIS A 562 -28.87 9.78 14.55
CA HIS A 562 -29.36 11.01 13.91
C HIS A 562 -30.34 10.63 12.78
N ALA A 563 -31.54 10.16 13.16
CA ALA A 563 -32.64 10.17 12.21
C ALA A 563 -32.80 11.60 11.67
N PRO A 564 -33.14 11.79 10.36
CA PRO A 564 -33.41 13.12 9.81
C PRO A 564 -34.34 13.83 10.76
N GLN A 565 -33.94 15.03 11.26
CA GLN A 565 -34.73 15.74 12.22
C GLN A 565 -36.13 15.94 11.63
N LYS A 566 -37.16 15.46 12.33
CA LYS A 566 -38.54 15.65 11.90
C LYS A 566 -38.75 17.15 11.70
N GLY A 567 -39.14 17.54 10.48
CA GLY A 567 -39.42 18.93 10.14
C GLY A 567 -38.43 19.62 9.20
N ASN A 568 -37.38 18.92 8.70
CA ASN A 568 -36.54 19.44 7.62
C ASN A 568 -37.39 19.61 6.34
N ARG A 569 -37.64 20.89 5.96
CA ARG A 569 -38.45 21.24 4.79
C ARG A 569 -37.72 21.04 3.46
N LEU A 570 -36.42 20.86 3.45
CA LEU A 570 -35.63 20.64 2.25
C LEU A 570 -35.38 19.15 1.96
N SER A 571 -35.79 18.26 2.84
CA SER A 571 -35.57 16.80 2.68
C SER A 571 -36.04 16.31 1.31
N GLY A 572 -35.14 15.71 0.53
CA GLY A 572 -35.43 15.19 -0.83
C GLY A 572 -35.63 16.23 -1.92
N GLN A 573 -35.39 17.51 -1.65
CA GLN A 573 -35.48 18.57 -2.66
C GLN A 573 -34.09 18.87 -3.25
N ALA A 574 -34.00 18.97 -4.58
CA ALA A 574 -32.75 19.34 -5.24
C ALA A 574 -32.40 20.81 -4.96
N VAL A 575 -31.23 21.05 -4.45
CA VAL A 575 -30.58 22.35 -4.36
C VAL A 575 -29.70 22.51 -5.59
N SER A 576 -29.88 23.58 -6.38
CA SER A 576 -29.08 23.79 -7.58
C SER A 576 -27.88 24.65 -7.28
N MET A 577 -26.70 24.25 -7.80
CA MET A 577 -25.47 25.00 -7.72
C MET A 577 -25.14 25.66 -9.05
N PHE A 578 -24.76 26.96 -9.03
CA PHE A 578 -24.23 27.64 -10.20
C PHE A 578 -22.80 27.16 -10.53
N SER A 579 -22.54 27.04 -11.82
CA SER A 579 -21.17 26.89 -12.30
C SER A 579 -20.32 28.13 -11.96
N SER A 580 -19.00 27.97 -11.95
CA SER A 580 -18.07 29.05 -11.59
C SER A 580 -18.18 30.30 -12.48
N ASP A 581 -18.71 30.15 -13.71
CA ASP A 581 -18.98 31.24 -14.67
C ASP A 581 -20.42 31.76 -14.60
N GLY A 582 -21.27 31.18 -13.73
CA GLY A 582 -22.66 31.53 -13.57
C GLY A 582 -23.60 31.14 -14.74
N SER A 583 -23.09 30.39 -15.72
CA SER A 583 -23.82 30.09 -16.97
C SER A 583 -24.83 28.94 -16.82
N HIS A 584 -24.67 28.03 -15.91
CA HIS A 584 -25.55 26.88 -15.70
C HIS A 584 -25.77 26.60 -14.22
N THR A 585 -26.90 25.91 -13.92
CA THR A 585 -27.19 25.36 -12.61
C THR A 585 -27.20 23.84 -12.67
N THR A 586 -26.56 23.19 -11.72
CA THR A 586 -26.60 21.73 -11.58
C THR A 586 -27.37 21.37 -10.31
N PRO A 587 -28.47 20.61 -10.41
CA PRO A 587 -29.18 20.13 -9.23
C PRO A 587 -28.36 19.12 -8.49
N VAL A 588 -28.25 19.27 -7.16
CA VAL A 588 -27.51 18.40 -6.25
C VAL A 588 -28.46 17.89 -5.17
N LEU A 589 -28.84 16.63 -5.26
CA LEU A 589 -29.74 16.01 -4.28
C LEU A 589 -28.98 15.59 -3.00
N ALA A 590 -27.70 15.35 -3.10
CA ALA A 590 -26.84 14.91 -1.99
C ALA A 590 -26.73 15.92 -0.84
N TRP A 591 -27.24 17.14 -0.97
CA TRP A 591 -27.33 18.10 0.13
C TRP A 591 -28.60 18.00 0.96
N THR A 592 -29.56 17.14 0.56
CA THR A 592 -30.88 17.05 1.19
C THR A 592 -31.39 15.62 1.23
N ASP A 593 -30.52 14.65 1.01
CA ASP A 593 -30.88 13.23 0.94
C ASP A 593 -30.96 12.54 2.31
N GLY A 594 -30.57 13.24 3.37
CA GLY A 594 -30.60 12.77 4.75
C GLY A 594 -29.40 11.92 5.14
N TYR A 595 -28.38 11.86 4.29
CA TYR A 595 -27.14 11.13 4.57
C TYR A 595 -26.02 12.08 5.01
N TYR A 596 -25.47 11.83 6.18
CA TYR A 596 -24.36 12.62 6.73
C TYR A 596 -23.00 12.00 6.40
N GLY A 597 -22.05 12.86 6.03
CA GLY A 597 -20.66 12.46 5.84
C GLY A 597 -19.96 12.08 7.15
N PHE A 598 -18.97 11.20 7.07
CA PHE A 598 -18.11 10.85 8.20
C PHE A 598 -17.02 11.92 8.38
N LEU A 599 -16.66 12.18 9.64
CA LEU A 599 -15.63 13.17 9.96
C LEU A 599 -14.25 12.80 9.40
N HIS A 600 -13.92 11.50 9.45
CA HIS A 600 -12.62 10.97 9.03
C HIS A 600 -12.65 10.31 7.65
N ASP A 601 -13.69 10.57 6.84
CA ASP A 601 -13.76 10.11 5.47
C ASP A 601 -14.46 11.15 4.58
N TYR A 602 -13.87 11.45 3.42
CA TYR A 602 -14.41 12.42 2.46
C TYR A 602 -14.98 11.78 1.19
N HIS A 603 -14.94 10.45 1.08
CA HIS A 603 -15.34 9.75 -0.15
C HIS A 603 -16.85 9.60 -0.34
N LEU A 604 -17.63 9.61 0.75
CA LEU A 604 -19.07 9.42 0.70
C LEU A 604 -19.82 10.54 1.45
N HIS A 605 -20.92 10.98 0.86
CA HIS A 605 -21.88 11.95 1.41
C HIS A 605 -21.38 13.39 1.54
N TRP A 606 -20.14 13.69 1.19
CA TRP A 606 -19.62 15.05 1.09
C TRP A 606 -19.63 15.54 -0.35
N VAL A 607 -20.33 16.65 -0.63
CA VAL A 607 -20.20 17.38 -1.89
C VAL A 607 -19.00 18.32 -1.77
N ILE A 608 -17.93 18.04 -2.53
CA ILE A 608 -16.65 18.74 -2.42
C ILE A 608 -16.39 19.54 -3.69
N THR A 609 -16.06 20.82 -3.55
CA THR A 609 -15.67 21.67 -4.68
C THR A 609 -14.50 22.59 -4.33
N SER A 610 -13.77 23.02 -5.35
CA SER A 610 -12.64 23.96 -5.23
C SER A 610 -13.04 25.42 -5.51
N GLN A 611 -14.33 25.73 -5.62
CA GLN A 611 -14.78 27.09 -5.85
C GLN A 611 -14.62 27.94 -4.59
N LYS A 612 -14.18 29.18 -4.75
CA LYS A 612 -14.00 30.12 -3.61
C LYS A 612 -15.34 30.61 -3.06
N GLU A 613 -16.37 30.63 -3.90
CA GLU A 613 -17.72 31.02 -3.54
C GLU A 613 -18.71 30.03 -4.18
N TRP A 614 -19.62 29.51 -3.37
CA TRP A 614 -20.73 28.72 -3.85
C TRP A 614 -21.97 29.59 -3.92
N GLN A 615 -22.67 29.52 -5.04
CA GLN A 615 -23.97 30.11 -5.21
C GLN A 615 -25.00 29.02 -5.41
N LEU A 616 -25.83 28.81 -4.42
CA LEU A 616 -26.86 27.77 -4.44
C LEU A 616 -28.23 28.40 -4.57
N VAL A 617 -29.13 27.67 -5.22
CA VAL A 617 -30.53 28.10 -5.42
C VAL A 617 -31.49 27.00 -5.01
N ILE A 618 -32.44 27.35 -4.16
CA ILE A 618 -33.61 26.55 -3.84
C ILE A 618 -34.79 27.17 -4.62
N SER A 619 -35.36 26.39 -5.56
CA SER A 619 -36.43 26.84 -6.43
C SER A 619 -37.75 27.10 -5.68
N LYS A 620 -38.64 27.86 -6.28
CA LYS A 620 -39.91 28.36 -5.74
C LYS A 620 -40.71 27.35 -4.92
N GLY A 621 -41.22 27.82 -3.77
CA GLY A 621 -42.17 27.10 -2.93
C GLY A 621 -41.77 26.89 -1.48
N GLN A 622 -40.54 27.15 -1.10
CA GLN A 622 -40.05 26.99 0.26
C GLN A 622 -38.90 27.97 0.54
N PRO A 623 -38.77 28.49 1.75
CA PRO A 623 -39.68 28.50 2.89
C PRO A 623 -40.45 29.85 2.99
N GLN A 624 -41.71 29.82 3.36
CA GLN A 624 -42.55 31.01 3.47
C GLN A 624 -42.46 31.70 4.84
N HIS A 625 -41.93 31.03 5.86
CA HIS A 625 -41.89 31.49 7.26
C HIS A 625 -40.47 31.77 7.72
N SER A 626 -40.35 32.52 8.83
CA SER A 626 -39.07 32.61 9.54
C SER A 626 -38.65 31.25 10.02
N GLY A 627 -37.34 30.98 10.00
CA GLY A 627 -36.83 29.67 10.35
C GLY A 627 -35.33 29.66 10.54
N ARG A 628 -34.80 28.46 10.67
CA ARG A 628 -33.38 28.21 10.87
C ARG A 628 -32.86 27.30 9.74
N MET A 629 -31.90 27.81 8.95
CA MET A 629 -31.16 27.02 7.99
C MET A 629 -29.85 26.53 8.62
N VAL A 630 -29.56 25.26 8.49
CA VAL A 630 -28.34 24.62 8.99
C VAL A 630 -27.58 23.99 7.83
N LEU A 631 -26.31 24.36 7.67
CA LEU A 631 -25.41 23.78 6.69
C LEU A 631 -24.23 23.14 7.45
N SER A 632 -23.93 21.89 7.15
CA SER A 632 -22.84 21.14 7.78
C SER A 632 -21.62 21.05 6.87
N PHE A 633 -20.46 21.49 7.36
CA PHE A 633 -19.21 21.51 6.59
C PHE A 633 -18.12 20.71 7.30
N LEU A 634 -17.34 19.97 6.50
CA LEU A 634 -16.13 19.31 6.96
C LEU A 634 -14.97 20.31 7.02
N HIS A 635 -14.27 20.37 8.16
CA HIS A 635 -12.99 21.04 8.28
C HIS A 635 -11.89 20.01 8.50
N ALA A 636 -11.08 19.76 7.44
CA ALA A 636 -10.00 18.77 7.43
C ALA A 636 -8.79 19.33 6.67
N PRO A 637 -7.97 20.17 7.31
CA PRO A 637 -6.84 20.87 6.69
C PRO A 637 -5.82 19.94 6.03
N ALA A 638 -5.59 18.75 6.60
CA ALA A 638 -4.70 17.74 6.03
C ALA A 638 -5.15 17.31 4.63
N TRP A 639 -6.45 17.32 4.34
CA TRP A 639 -7.03 17.06 3.01
C TRP A 639 -7.25 18.32 2.18
N LYS A 640 -6.76 19.47 2.66
CA LYS A 640 -6.95 20.79 2.03
C LYS A 640 -8.44 21.19 1.94
N ILE A 641 -9.29 20.64 2.83
CA ILE A 641 -10.72 20.94 2.96
C ILE A 641 -10.90 21.91 4.13
N GLY A 642 -11.53 23.05 3.87
CA GLY A 642 -11.80 24.09 4.84
C GLY A 642 -13.28 24.36 5.04
N SER A 643 -13.62 24.96 6.17
CA SER A 643 -14.96 25.48 6.45
C SER A 643 -15.17 26.85 5.78
N PRO A 644 -16.43 27.29 5.58
CA PRO A 644 -16.73 28.62 5.10
C PRO A 644 -16.36 29.71 6.12
N SER A 645 -16.07 30.90 5.61
CA SER A 645 -15.92 32.12 6.43
C SER A 645 -17.26 32.83 6.64
N GLU A 646 -18.18 32.74 5.65
CA GLU A 646 -19.48 33.41 5.69
C GLU A 646 -20.52 32.61 4.88
N VAL A 647 -21.76 32.61 5.38
CA VAL A 647 -22.96 32.10 4.67
C VAL A 647 -24.04 33.18 4.70
N LYS A 648 -24.59 33.54 3.55
CA LYS A 648 -25.68 34.48 3.39
C LYS A 648 -26.86 33.86 2.67
N VAL A 649 -28.07 34.12 3.15
CA VAL A 649 -29.32 33.64 2.53
C VAL A 649 -30.13 34.82 2.05
N PHE A 650 -30.51 34.80 0.80
CA PHE A 650 -31.30 35.86 0.12
C PHE A 650 -32.59 35.32 -0.48
N GLN A 651 -33.58 36.22 -0.65
CA GLN A 651 -34.68 36.05 -1.56
C GLN A 651 -34.71 37.23 -2.55
N GLY A 652 -34.42 36.97 -3.80
CA GLY A 652 -34.08 38.02 -4.75
C GLY A 652 -32.86 38.82 -4.23
N GLU A 653 -33.01 40.12 -4.05
CA GLU A 653 -31.96 41.00 -3.48
C GLU A 653 -32.06 41.16 -1.95
N LYS A 654 -33.14 40.69 -1.33
CA LYS A 654 -33.39 40.86 0.10
C LYS A 654 -32.59 39.83 0.91
N LEU A 655 -31.70 40.29 1.76
CA LEU A 655 -30.98 39.45 2.75
C LEU A 655 -31.96 38.99 3.83
N LEU A 656 -32.11 37.66 3.95
CA LEU A 656 -32.95 37.02 4.99
C LEU A 656 -32.20 36.75 6.25
N GLY A 657 -30.90 36.38 6.16
CA GLY A 657 -30.04 36.08 7.29
C GLY A 657 -28.61 35.80 6.85
N SER A 658 -27.70 35.80 7.81
CA SER A 658 -26.30 35.49 7.59
C SER A 658 -25.67 34.81 8.80
N TRP A 659 -24.61 34.06 8.53
CA TRP A 659 -23.73 33.47 9.52
C TRP A 659 -22.28 33.81 9.16
N LYS A 660 -21.43 34.04 10.17
CA LYS A 660 -19.98 34.27 10.03
C LYS A 660 -19.23 33.38 11.00
N ALA A 661 -18.09 32.85 10.57
CA ALA A 661 -17.20 32.11 11.45
C ALA A 661 -16.67 33.03 12.57
N SER A 662 -16.78 32.62 13.82
CA SER A 662 -16.33 33.36 14.99
C SER A 662 -14.90 33.02 15.43
N SER A 663 -14.41 31.83 15.07
CA SER A 663 -13.08 31.34 15.40
C SER A 663 -12.63 30.34 14.34
N ALA A 664 -11.32 30.05 14.31
CA ALA A 664 -10.80 28.92 13.56
C ALA A 664 -11.34 27.61 14.18
N PRO A 665 -11.92 26.70 13.39
CA PRO A 665 -12.35 25.41 13.90
C PRO A 665 -11.15 24.50 14.20
N ASP A 666 -11.38 23.49 15.04
CA ASP A 666 -10.40 22.45 15.31
C ASP A 666 -10.17 21.60 14.05
N ASP A 667 -8.97 21.05 13.90
CA ASP A 667 -8.64 20.12 12.84
C ASP A 667 -9.54 18.89 12.94
N PHE A 668 -10.05 18.40 11.80
CA PHE A 668 -11.02 17.31 11.73
C PHE A 668 -12.28 17.57 12.57
N SER A 669 -13.03 18.60 12.20
CA SER A 669 -14.28 18.97 12.85
C SER A 669 -15.42 19.20 11.85
N ILE A 670 -16.66 19.06 12.34
CA ILE A 670 -17.86 19.42 11.58
C ILE A 670 -18.32 20.80 12.02
N VAL A 671 -18.26 21.76 11.11
CA VAL A 671 -18.68 23.14 11.34
C VAL A 671 -20.13 23.30 10.87
N LYS A 672 -21.04 23.63 11.81
CA LYS A 672 -22.43 23.93 11.49
C LYS A 672 -22.65 25.44 11.34
N ALA A 673 -22.92 25.88 10.11
CA ALA A 673 -23.34 27.25 9.87
C ALA A 673 -24.86 27.36 10.08
N VAL A 674 -25.26 28.00 11.17
CA VAL A 674 -26.69 28.19 11.52
C VAL A 674 -27.11 29.59 11.15
N VAL A 675 -27.98 29.72 10.16
CA VAL A 675 -28.52 31.00 9.68
C VAL A 675 -29.98 31.12 10.13
N ASN A 676 -30.24 32.02 11.08
CA ASN A 676 -31.60 32.40 11.40
C ASN A 676 -32.15 33.34 10.33
N THR A 677 -33.23 32.95 9.66
CA THR A 677 -33.82 33.67 8.53
C THR A 677 -35.11 34.31 8.93
N LYS A 678 -35.30 35.54 8.47
CA LYS A 678 -36.61 36.24 8.52
C LYS A 678 -37.56 35.60 7.51
N ALA A 679 -38.88 35.79 7.73
CA ALA A 679 -39.87 35.30 6.79
C ALA A 679 -39.58 35.79 5.36
N ALA A 680 -39.58 34.84 4.43
CA ALA A 680 -39.50 35.09 3.02
C ALA A 680 -40.91 35.41 2.49
N GLY A 681 -41.00 36.29 1.46
CA GLY A 681 -42.28 36.50 0.76
C GLY A 681 -42.64 35.27 -0.08
N SER A 682 -43.91 35.17 -0.52
CA SER A 682 -44.42 34.03 -1.29
C SER A 682 -43.84 33.87 -2.69
N GLN A 683 -43.01 34.79 -3.18
CA GLN A 683 -42.48 34.78 -4.56
C GLN A 683 -40.97 34.95 -4.59
N GLY A 684 -40.31 34.05 -5.30
CA GLY A 684 -38.88 34.10 -5.62
C GLY A 684 -38.09 32.92 -5.07
N ASP A 685 -37.01 32.64 -5.76
CA ASP A 685 -36.04 31.59 -5.33
C ASP A 685 -35.23 32.04 -4.12
N ILE A 686 -34.84 31.11 -3.29
CA ILE A 686 -33.87 31.34 -2.21
C ILE A 686 -32.49 31.14 -2.77
N LYS A 687 -31.63 32.15 -2.64
CA LYS A 687 -30.23 32.10 -3.02
C LYS A 687 -29.37 32.01 -1.75
N ILE A 688 -28.43 31.03 -1.71
CA ILE A 688 -27.46 30.89 -0.64
C ILE A 688 -26.09 31.19 -1.22
N ILE A 689 -25.37 32.11 -0.61
CA ILE A 689 -23.98 32.45 -0.95
C ILE A 689 -23.08 31.95 0.19
N ILE A 690 -22.13 31.08 -0.15
CA ILE A 690 -21.19 30.49 0.80
C ILE A 690 -19.79 30.90 0.36
N THR A 691 -19.10 31.66 1.20
CA THR A 691 -17.73 32.13 0.95
C THR A 691 -16.73 31.24 1.66
N SER A 692 -15.75 30.70 0.93
CA SER A 692 -14.70 29.86 1.52
C SER A 692 -13.82 30.64 2.51
N GLY A 693 -13.25 29.91 3.46
CA GLY A 693 -12.19 30.39 4.32
C GLY A 693 -10.82 30.43 3.58
N HIS A 694 -9.77 29.97 4.24
CA HIS A 694 -8.41 30.05 3.69
C HIS A 694 -8.00 28.87 2.79
N LEU A 695 -8.72 27.75 2.84
CA LEU A 695 -8.37 26.54 2.09
C LEU A 695 -9.07 26.46 0.73
N LYS A 696 -8.49 25.70 -0.20
CA LYS A 696 -8.93 25.67 -1.61
C LYS A 696 -10.23 24.93 -1.83
N LYS A 697 -10.56 23.96 -0.96
CA LYS A 697 -11.76 23.12 -1.09
C LYS A 697 -12.71 23.37 0.06
N MET A 698 -14.01 23.27 -0.21
CA MET A 698 -15.07 23.15 0.81
C MET A 698 -15.82 21.83 0.58
N ALA A 699 -16.31 21.24 1.66
CA ALA A 699 -17.14 20.04 1.66
C ALA A 699 -18.39 20.28 2.51
N CYS A 700 -19.58 20.04 1.96
CA CYS A 700 -20.84 20.12 2.67
C CYS A 700 -21.63 18.82 2.46
N ASP A 701 -22.18 18.24 3.53
CA ASP A 701 -23.03 17.05 3.46
C ASP A 701 -24.51 17.37 3.39
N GLU A 702 -25.04 18.13 4.35
CA GLU A 702 -26.48 18.41 4.43
C GLU A 702 -26.79 19.91 4.54
N ILE A 703 -27.90 20.30 3.91
CA ILE A 703 -28.56 21.60 4.02
C ILE A 703 -29.98 21.37 4.52
N GLU A 704 -30.25 21.84 5.70
CA GLU A 704 -31.51 21.63 6.38
C GLU A 704 -32.24 22.94 6.59
N TRP A 705 -33.57 22.93 6.56
CA TRP A 705 -34.38 24.07 6.90
C TRP A 705 -35.50 23.70 7.84
N TYR A 706 -35.60 24.41 8.93
CA TYR A 706 -36.63 24.26 9.95
C TYR A 706 -37.43 25.50 10.14
N GLU A 707 -38.79 25.41 10.08
CA GLU A 707 -39.68 26.53 10.35
C GLU A 707 -39.81 26.78 11.85
N GLY A 708 -39.89 28.07 12.27
CA GLY A 708 -40.00 28.48 13.67
C GLY A 708 -38.65 28.72 14.37
N ASN A 709 -38.72 29.18 15.61
CA ASN A 709 -37.56 29.54 16.44
C ASN A 709 -37.25 28.45 17.47
N GLU A 710 -37.36 27.16 17.15
CA GLU A 710 -36.90 26.11 18.05
C GLU A 710 -35.45 25.73 17.83
#